data_35e4c582822d6d07ce9a737095099ffe
#
_entry.id   35e4c582822d6d07ce9a737095099ffe
#
_cell.length_a   1.000
_cell.length_b   1.000
_cell.length_c   1.000
_cell.angle_alpha   90.00
_cell.angle_beta   90.00
_cell.angle_gamma   90.00
#
_symmetry.space_group_name_H-M   'P 1'
#
loop_
_entity.id
_entity.type
_entity.pdbx_description
1 polymer ?
#
loop_
_entity_poly.entity_id
_entity_poly.type
_entity_poly.pdbx_seq_one_letter_code
_entity_poly.pdbx_strand_id
1 'polypeptide(L)'
;MVWSLEQTAGPMWNDPRFEDFFEALTGNEAWMRALLDSGPVENGPRVMAFLARLWTEDPGLASRPVDRSMATACALELRAADRDEDWMQSRYDYFRDHHADALLNRCYEELETWERRFLARGPQYTSWTSPESLTFLRERICWPRSEYVSACWQAPYRGFNCFGDTVQGWLYYHPFRGAFRCDPEMTIEVGGVCGALSNMGAAAAIANGIPALTMGEPGHCAYAVQTAPGVWTPAYSLSWKRGLHSALHRRTWASHQLAQASFDRRASVLAAGDKARLARWQEAQGEINRADAAWRSALAINGLDEGHWVEYLRFGARHDRDASWWRRTIRLLQESLLPDHPEVAWVLLKDHVFAMILGDASVRDRTTLFNQYLAKLEGWGSGRWNIESAWNWMLERVGDERQQRQFVTNLLRDSIDSPDLGPPFISWTSSRFEDDEDARSAFENILLSKTRRSGEGEDLVLRQMAKTMLPAAAEAHDLETFQRIGKAASRLFEPRPSLAEAGIEPFPGILLSSGGALRIWEPGNRWDSPEAHWGVLEERGGSFHTQVGDKPWFEVELPQFGEIEGIILEGRPGQAHRGADARILVSRDGVDWEQVATLEGAHVWYRVDLSKTRPRARFIRVERDGKCMHFPRVLVYGRRSS
;
A
#
# COMPACT_ATOMS: atom_id res chain seq x y z
N MET A 1 -19.66 2.37 -34.13
CA MET A 1 -18.72 1.21 -34.05
C MET A 1 -17.92 1.05 -35.33
N VAL A 2 -18.53 0.93 -36.51
CA VAL A 2 -17.81 0.72 -37.79
C VAL A 2 -16.68 1.74 -38.01
N TRP A 3 -16.95 3.05 -37.88
CA TRP A 3 -15.92 4.07 -37.96
C TRP A 3 -14.76 3.82 -36.99
N SER A 4 -15.04 3.37 -35.76
CA SER A 4 -13.97 3.07 -34.79
C SER A 4 -13.16 1.85 -35.20
N LEU A 5 -13.76 0.84 -35.82
CA LEU A 5 -13.04 -0.30 -36.40
C LEU A 5 -12.15 0.12 -37.56
N GLU A 6 -12.66 0.96 -38.44
CA GLU A 6 -11.87 1.54 -39.53
C GLU A 6 -10.63 2.27 -39.01
N GLN A 7 -10.81 3.14 -38.00
CA GLN A 7 -9.66 3.83 -37.37
C GLN A 7 -8.68 2.85 -36.69
N THR A 8 -9.19 1.77 -36.12
CA THR A 8 -8.37 0.74 -35.47
C THR A 8 -7.62 -0.10 -36.52
N ALA A 9 -8.28 -0.49 -37.58
CA ALA A 9 -7.69 -1.29 -38.65
C ALA A 9 -6.69 -0.50 -39.52
N GLY A 10 -6.89 0.81 -39.64
CA GLY A 10 -6.04 1.66 -40.46
C GLY A 10 -5.99 1.19 -41.93
N PRO A 11 -4.80 1.04 -42.54
CA PRO A 11 -4.68 0.63 -43.95
C PRO A 11 -5.32 -0.71 -44.29
N MET A 12 -5.47 -1.62 -43.32
CA MET A 12 -6.05 -2.93 -43.56
C MET A 12 -7.54 -2.86 -43.92
N TRP A 13 -8.25 -1.81 -43.47
CA TRP A 13 -9.69 -1.66 -43.72
C TRP A 13 -10.06 -1.70 -45.20
N ASN A 14 -9.22 -1.16 -46.06
CA ASN A 14 -9.42 -1.10 -47.52
C ASN A 14 -8.62 -2.16 -48.28
N ASP A 15 -8.02 -3.13 -47.60
CA ASP A 15 -7.24 -4.21 -48.24
C ASP A 15 -8.19 -5.38 -48.60
N PRO A 16 -8.36 -5.72 -49.87
CA PRO A 16 -9.27 -6.79 -50.28
C PRO A 16 -9.00 -8.15 -49.63
N ARG A 17 -7.78 -8.38 -49.18
CA ARG A 17 -7.43 -9.65 -48.49
C ARG A 17 -8.15 -9.85 -47.16
N PHE A 18 -8.70 -8.80 -46.58
CA PHE A 18 -9.38 -8.82 -45.29
C PHE A 18 -10.89 -8.52 -45.40
N GLU A 19 -11.43 -8.39 -46.62
CA GLU A 19 -12.83 -8.02 -46.85
C GLU A 19 -13.81 -8.98 -46.14
N ASP A 20 -13.66 -10.29 -46.35
CA ASP A 20 -14.51 -11.32 -45.73
C ASP A 20 -14.44 -11.30 -44.21
N PHE A 21 -13.24 -11.05 -43.64
CA PHE A 21 -13.06 -10.93 -42.22
C PHE A 21 -13.78 -9.68 -41.66
N PHE A 22 -13.65 -8.53 -42.31
CA PHE A 22 -14.34 -7.33 -41.86
C PHE A 22 -15.85 -7.42 -42.05
N GLU A 23 -16.33 -8.12 -43.07
CA GLU A 23 -17.76 -8.42 -43.21
C GLU A 23 -18.26 -9.29 -42.05
N ALA A 24 -17.56 -10.36 -41.71
CA ALA A 24 -17.88 -11.20 -40.55
C ALA A 24 -17.84 -10.45 -39.23
N LEU A 25 -16.84 -9.60 -39.03
CA LEU A 25 -16.68 -8.78 -37.80
C LEU A 25 -17.80 -7.73 -37.67
N THR A 26 -18.09 -6.98 -38.75
CA THR A 26 -19.10 -5.92 -38.74
C THR A 26 -20.53 -6.48 -38.72
N GLY A 27 -20.74 -7.67 -39.25
CA GLY A 27 -22.00 -8.42 -39.14
C GLY A 27 -22.28 -8.94 -37.72
N ASN A 28 -21.32 -8.86 -36.79
CA ASN A 28 -21.45 -9.39 -35.44
C ASN A 28 -21.22 -8.31 -34.39
N GLU A 29 -22.30 -7.66 -33.92
CA GLU A 29 -22.21 -6.58 -32.90
C GLU A 29 -21.51 -7.03 -31.62
N ALA A 30 -21.76 -8.24 -31.14
CA ALA A 30 -21.12 -8.76 -29.94
C ALA A 30 -19.60 -8.88 -30.10
N TRP A 31 -19.12 -9.22 -31.30
CA TRP A 31 -17.69 -9.29 -31.59
C TRP A 31 -17.07 -7.89 -31.67
N MET A 32 -17.72 -6.96 -32.36
CA MET A 32 -17.28 -5.55 -32.37
C MET A 32 -17.17 -4.98 -30.96
N ARG A 33 -18.15 -5.24 -30.09
CA ARG A 33 -18.14 -4.80 -28.70
C ARG A 33 -17.04 -5.48 -27.87
N ALA A 34 -16.83 -6.78 -28.05
CA ALA A 34 -15.74 -7.49 -27.39
C ALA A 34 -14.39 -6.86 -27.73
N LEU A 35 -14.17 -6.42 -28.95
CA LEU A 35 -12.95 -5.77 -29.39
C LEU A 35 -12.81 -4.32 -28.87
N LEU A 36 -13.89 -3.53 -28.98
CA LEU A 36 -13.84 -2.08 -28.72
C LEU A 36 -14.12 -1.69 -27.26
N ASP A 37 -14.82 -2.54 -26.50
CA ASP A 37 -15.29 -2.26 -25.14
C ASP A 37 -14.61 -3.14 -24.07
N SER A 38 -13.49 -3.81 -24.39
CA SER A 38 -12.74 -4.64 -23.42
C SER A 38 -11.40 -4.04 -23.01
N GLY A 39 -11.28 -2.72 -23.08
CA GLY A 39 -10.11 -1.95 -22.73
C GLY A 39 -9.31 -1.44 -23.94
N PRO A 40 -8.15 -0.82 -23.75
CA PRO A 40 -7.41 -0.15 -24.80
C PRO A 40 -6.95 -1.12 -25.89
N VAL A 41 -7.04 -0.67 -27.15
CA VAL A 41 -6.48 -1.33 -28.32
C VAL A 41 -5.16 -0.63 -28.67
N GLU A 42 -4.04 -1.27 -28.38
CA GLU A 42 -2.71 -0.78 -28.73
C GLU A 42 -2.27 -1.46 -30.04
N ASN A 43 -1.74 -0.70 -31.01
CA ASN A 43 -1.34 -1.20 -32.32
C ASN A 43 -2.51 -1.91 -33.07
N GLY A 44 -3.56 -1.16 -33.34
CA GLY A 44 -4.79 -1.66 -33.97
C GLY A 44 -4.58 -2.51 -35.22
N PRO A 45 -3.75 -2.10 -36.22
CA PRO A 45 -3.51 -2.92 -37.39
C PRO A 45 -2.95 -4.31 -37.08
N ARG A 46 -2.02 -4.43 -36.12
CA ARG A 46 -1.48 -5.72 -35.69
C ARG A 46 -2.53 -6.60 -35.00
N VAL A 47 -3.36 -6.00 -34.15
CA VAL A 47 -4.49 -6.67 -33.49
C VAL A 47 -5.46 -7.24 -34.54
N MET A 48 -5.80 -6.43 -35.54
CA MET A 48 -6.71 -6.84 -36.64
C MET A 48 -6.11 -7.94 -37.52
N ALA A 49 -4.82 -7.82 -37.88
CA ALA A 49 -4.13 -8.84 -38.68
C ALA A 49 -4.09 -10.19 -37.97
N PHE A 50 -3.77 -10.19 -36.68
CA PHE A 50 -3.77 -11.42 -35.91
C PHE A 50 -5.17 -12.03 -35.78
N LEU A 51 -6.19 -11.22 -35.50
CA LEU A 51 -7.56 -11.69 -35.37
C LEU A 51 -8.10 -12.24 -36.69
N ALA A 52 -7.75 -11.60 -37.84
CA ALA A 52 -8.08 -12.08 -39.17
C ALA A 52 -7.37 -13.42 -39.47
N ARG A 53 -6.13 -13.59 -39.07
CA ARG A 53 -5.39 -14.87 -39.17
C ARG A 53 -6.12 -15.98 -38.42
N LEU A 54 -6.45 -15.76 -37.12
CA LEU A 54 -7.19 -16.73 -36.32
C LEU A 54 -8.54 -17.11 -36.95
N TRP A 55 -9.27 -16.13 -37.49
CA TRP A 55 -10.52 -16.37 -38.14
C TRP A 55 -10.38 -17.17 -39.46
N THR A 56 -9.30 -16.93 -40.23
CA THR A 56 -9.00 -17.67 -41.47
C THR A 56 -8.62 -19.13 -41.17
N GLU A 57 -7.83 -19.35 -40.12
CA GLU A 57 -7.41 -20.69 -39.71
C GLU A 57 -8.54 -21.47 -39.01
N ASP A 58 -9.51 -20.77 -38.40
CA ASP A 58 -10.66 -21.33 -37.72
C ASP A 58 -11.96 -20.62 -38.12
N PRO A 59 -12.54 -20.98 -39.28
CA PRO A 59 -13.76 -20.34 -39.80
C PRO A 59 -14.97 -20.47 -38.85
N GLY A 60 -14.97 -21.45 -37.96
CA GLY A 60 -15.98 -21.62 -36.91
C GLY A 60 -15.92 -20.60 -35.80
N LEU A 61 -14.84 -19.83 -35.68
CA LEU A 61 -14.60 -18.87 -34.62
C LEU A 61 -15.75 -17.87 -34.44
N ALA A 62 -16.28 -17.32 -35.52
CA ALA A 62 -17.37 -16.34 -35.49
C ALA A 62 -18.66 -16.86 -34.81
N SER A 63 -18.91 -18.16 -34.85
CA SER A 63 -20.09 -18.81 -34.28
C SER A 63 -19.92 -19.30 -32.83
N ARG A 64 -18.70 -19.33 -32.31
CA ARG A 64 -18.37 -19.81 -30.96
C ARG A 64 -18.05 -18.62 -30.01
N PRO A 65 -19.00 -18.14 -29.20
CA PRO A 65 -18.82 -16.89 -28.41
C PRO A 65 -17.64 -16.93 -27.45
N VAL A 66 -17.41 -18.05 -26.77
CA VAL A 66 -16.34 -18.24 -25.80
C VAL A 66 -14.97 -18.18 -26.47
N ASP A 67 -14.79 -18.93 -27.56
CA ASP A 67 -13.52 -18.97 -28.29
C ASP A 67 -13.24 -17.64 -28.97
N ARG A 68 -14.28 -17.01 -29.55
CA ARG A 68 -14.20 -15.66 -30.15
C ARG A 68 -13.78 -14.62 -29.12
N SER A 69 -14.29 -14.70 -27.88
CA SER A 69 -13.88 -13.83 -26.78
C SER A 69 -12.42 -14.05 -26.40
N MET A 70 -11.96 -15.31 -26.37
CA MET A 70 -10.55 -15.63 -26.08
C MET A 70 -9.60 -15.19 -27.21
N ALA A 71 -9.97 -15.41 -28.47
CA ALA A 71 -9.22 -14.94 -29.64
C ALA A 71 -9.06 -13.41 -29.61
N THR A 72 -10.15 -12.70 -29.30
CA THR A 72 -10.13 -11.24 -29.16
C THR A 72 -9.23 -10.79 -28.00
N ALA A 73 -9.27 -11.49 -26.86
CA ALA A 73 -8.38 -11.20 -25.72
C ALA A 73 -6.90 -11.41 -26.07
N CYS A 74 -6.57 -12.49 -26.81
CA CYS A 74 -5.22 -12.74 -27.31
C CYS A 74 -4.75 -11.62 -28.24
N ALA A 75 -5.59 -11.22 -29.18
CA ALA A 75 -5.29 -10.13 -30.09
C ALA A 75 -5.01 -8.81 -29.34
N LEU A 76 -5.85 -8.46 -28.38
CA LEU A 76 -5.70 -7.24 -27.57
C LEU A 76 -4.42 -7.24 -26.68
N GLU A 77 -3.84 -8.38 -26.40
CA GLU A 77 -2.62 -8.51 -25.60
C GLU A 77 -1.32 -8.64 -26.42
N LEU A 78 -1.38 -8.54 -27.75
CA LEU A 78 -0.21 -8.48 -28.64
C LEU A 78 0.65 -7.22 -28.49
N ARG A 79 0.36 -6.35 -27.56
CA ARG A 79 1.10 -5.11 -27.28
C ARG A 79 2.48 -5.31 -26.68
N ALA A 80 2.74 -6.45 -26.02
CA ALA A 80 4.03 -6.71 -25.38
C ALA A 80 5.02 -7.29 -26.38
N ALA A 81 6.27 -6.75 -26.37
CA ALA A 81 7.32 -7.16 -27.30
C ALA A 81 7.77 -8.62 -27.10
N ASP A 82 7.61 -9.15 -25.89
CA ASP A 82 7.97 -10.53 -25.51
C ASP A 82 6.89 -11.57 -25.81
N ARG A 83 5.76 -11.13 -26.40
CA ARG A 83 4.64 -11.99 -26.81
C ARG A 83 4.37 -11.80 -28.30
N ASP A 84 5.03 -12.62 -29.08
CA ASP A 84 4.81 -12.65 -30.51
C ASP A 84 3.49 -13.33 -30.88
N GLU A 85 3.19 -13.34 -32.16
CA GLU A 85 1.93 -13.89 -32.66
C GLU A 85 1.85 -15.40 -32.49
N ASP A 86 2.98 -16.12 -32.61
CA ASP A 86 3.00 -17.58 -32.47
C ASP A 86 2.77 -17.98 -31.01
N TRP A 87 3.32 -17.21 -30.06
CA TRP A 87 3.04 -17.42 -28.66
C TRP A 87 1.55 -17.16 -28.32
N MET A 88 0.95 -16.10 -28.89
CA MET A 88 -0.48 -15.81 -28.70
C MET A 88 -1.38 -16.83 -29.41
N GLN A 89 -0.95 -17.36 -30.57
CA GLN A 89 -1.64 -18.46 -31.25
C GLN A 89 -1.66 -19.70 -30.35
N SER A 90 -0.51 -20.12 -29.85
CA SER A 90 -0.43 -21.28 -28.95
C SER A 90 -1.26 -21.11 -27.67
N ARG A 91 -1.41 -19.87 -27.21
CA ARG A 91 -2.27 -19.52 -26.08
C ARG A 91 -3.74 -19.67 -26.42
N TYR A 92 -4.17 -19.16 -27.57
CA TYR A 92 -5.53 -19.34 -28.08
C TYR A 92 -5.85 -20.83 -28.26
N ASP A 93 -4.98 -21.60 -28.90
CA ASP A 93 -5.15 -23.03 -29.14
C ASP A 93 -5.29 -23.81 -27.85
N TYR A 94 -4.43 -23.52 -26.84
CA TYR A 94 -4.53 -24.15 -25.53
C TYR A 94 -5.93 -23.97 -24.90
N PHE A 95 -6.45 -22.74 -24.84
CA PHE A 95 -7.74 -22.49 -24.21
C PHE A 95 -8.92 -23.03 -25.05
N ARG A 96 -8.86 -22.95 -26.38
CA ARG A 96 -9.86 -23.53 -27.26
C ARG A 96 -10.00 -25.05 -27.07
N ASP A 97 -8.87 -25.74 -27.13
CA ASP A 97 -8.85 -27.20 -27.08
C ASP A 97 -9.25 -27.70 -25.67
N HIS A 98 -8.74 -27.10 -24.62
CA HIS A 98 -9.12 -27.49 -23.25
C HIS A 98 -10.56 -27.10 -22.89
N HIS A 99 -11.12 -26.05 -23.49
CA HIS A 99 -12.52 -25.72 -23.37
C HIS A 99 -13.39 -26.74 -24.08
N ALA A 100 -13.03 -27.13 -25.30
CA ALA A 100 -13.76 -28.17 -26.07
C ALA A 100 -13.79 -29.50 -25.31
N ASP A 101 -12.72 -29.85 -24.60
CA ASP A 101 -12.60 -31.08 -23.82
C ASP A 101 -13.20 -30.94 -22.41
N ALA A 102 -13.83 -29.82 -22.06
CA ALA A 102 -14.38 -29.50 -20.73
C ALA A 102 -13.35 -29.64 -19.56
N LEU A 103 -12.08 -29.32 -19.83
CA LEU A 103 -10.98 -29.45 -18.87
C LEU A 103 -10.70 -28.17 -18.06
N LEU A 104 -11.31 -27.05 -18.42
CA LEU A 104 -11.17 -25.78 -17.71
C LEU A 104 -12.18 -25.65 -16.57
N ASN A 105 -11.88 -24.74 -15.62
CA ASN A 105 -12.84 -24.42 -14.57
C ASN A 105 -14.12 -23.85 -15.18
N ARG A 106 -15.28 -24.16 -14.61
CA ARG A 106 -16.59 -23.71 -15.14
C ARG A 106 -16.70 -22.19 -15.27
N CYS A 107 -16.00 -21.42 -14.44
CA CYS A 107 -16.00 -19.97 -14.56
C CYS A 107 -15.48 -19.46 -15.93
N TYR A 108 -14.69 -20.27 -16.65
CA TYR A 108 -14.15 -19.90 -17.96
C TYR A 108 -15.24 -19.55 -18.98
N GLU A 109 -16.37 -20.25 -18.97
CA GLU A 109 -17.49 -19.98 -19.87
C GLU A 109 -18.14 -18.61 -19.63
N GLU A 110 -18.14 -18.17 -18.36
CA GLU A 110 -18.79 -16.92 -17.91
C GLU A 110 -17.91 -15.67 -18.06
N LEU A 111 -16.60 -15.86 -18.30
CA LEU A 111 -15.66 -14.73 -18.39
C LEU A 111 -15.97 -13.83 -19.58
N GLU A 112 -15.90 -12.53 -19.35
CA GLU A 112 -15.92 -11.54 -20.41
C GLU A 112 -14.55 -11.40 -21.09
N THR A 113 -14.51 -10.77 -22.25
CA THR A 113 -13.25 -10.58 -23.01
C THR A 113 -12.19 -9.83 -22.22
N TRP A 114 -12.55 -8.81 -21.43
CA TRP A 114 -11.61 -8.07 -20.61
C TRP A 114 -10.98 -8.93 -19.50
N GLU A 115 -11.71 -9.90 -18.94
CA GLU A 115 -11.21 -10.86 -17.95
C GLU A 115 -10.31 -11.92 -18.61
N ARG A 116 -10.66 -12.36 -19.82
CA ARG A 116 -9.82 -13.28 -20.61
C ARG A 116 -8.48 -12.68 -20.99
N ARG A 117 -8.34 -11.35 -21.02
CA ARG A 117 -7.06 -10.69 -21.24
C ARG A 117 -6.02 -11.06 -20.17
N PHE A 118 -6.43 -11.34 -18.93
CA PHE A 118 -5.52 -11.85 -17.89
C PHE A 118 -5.03 -13.26 -18.19
N LEU A 119 -5.87 -14.09 -18.80
CA LEU A 119 -5.48 -15.43 -19.27
C LEU A 119 -4.53 -15.34 -20.46
N ALA A 120 -4.86 -14.51 -21.44
CA ALA A 120 -4.04 -14.28 -22.62
C ALA A 120 -2.65 -13.77 -22.25
N ARG A 121 -2.56 -12.77 -21.37
CA ARG A 121 -1.31 -12.14 -21.01
C ARG A 121 -0.42 -12.99 -20.11
N GLY A 122 -0.99 -13.69 -19.15
CA GLY A 122 -0.24 -14.49 -18.18
C GLY A 122 0.58 -13.67 -17.17
N PRO A 123 1.41 -14.33 -16.36
CA PRO A 123 2.33 -13.70 -15.42
C PRO A 123 3.56 -13.08 -16.10
N GLN A 124 4.50 -12.56 -15.31
CA GLN A 124 5.63 -11.78 -15.82
C GLN A 124 6.49 -12.52 -16.85
N TYR A 125 6.80 -13.78 -16.62
CA TYR A 125 7.67 -14.57 -17.50
C TYR A 125 6.85 -15.55 -18.33
N THR A 126 7.08 -15.57 -19.65
CA THR A 126 6.35 -16.41 -20.60
C THR A 126 6.56 -17.90 -20.39
N SER A 127 7.74 -18.31 -19.94
CA SER A 127 8.07 -19.71 -19.65
C SER A 127 7.17 -20.39 -18.62
N TRP A 128 6.61 -19.61 -17.69
CA TRP A 128 5.63 -20.11 -16.69
C TRP A 128 4.28 -20.50 -17.30
N THR A 129 3.99 -20.03 -18.47
CA THR A 129 2.73 -20.25 -19.16
C THR A 129 2.93 -20.64 -20.64
N SER A 130 4.07 -21.28 -20.96
CA SER A 130 4.19 -22.03 -22.21
C SER A 130 3.12 -23.14 -22.27
N PRO A 131 2.74 -23.63 -23.46
CA PRO A 131 1.76 -24.72 -23.57
C PRO A 131 2.08 -25.92 -22.68
N GLU A 132 3.35 -26.31 -22.61
CA GLU A 132 3.82 -27.41 -21.76
C GLU A 132 3.66 -27.08 -20.26
N SER A 133 4.02 -25.86 -19.85
CA SER A 133 3.85 -25.39 -18.46
C SER A 133 2.38 -25.34 -18.06
N LEU A 134 1.50 -24.86 -18.93
CA LEU A 134 0.06 -24.81 -18.66
C LEU A 134 -0.53 -26.22 -18.52
N THR A 135 -0.16 -27.12 -19.44
CA THR A 135 -0.62 -28.54 -19.38
C THR A 135 -0.17 -29.20 -18.08
N PHE A 136 1.10 -29.05 -17.72
CA PHE A 136 1.63 -29.56 -16.46
C PHE A 136 0.87 -29.02 -15.23
N LEU A 137 0.68 -27.68 -15.16
CA LEU A 137 0.00 -27.05 -14.03
C LEU A 137 -1.47 -27.46 -13.94
N ARG A 138 -2.17 -27.57 -15.06
CA ARG A 138 -3.55 -28.03 -15.09
C ARG A 138 -3.70 -29.47 -14.60
N GLU A 139 -2.78 -30.35 -14.98
CA GLU A 139 -2.77 -31.77 -14.54
C GLU A 139 -2.44 -31.87 -13.05
N ARG A 140 -1.54 -31.03 -12.55
CA ARG A 140 -1.01 -31.09 -11.18
C ARG A 140 -1.88 -30.37 -10.16
N ILE A 141 -2.51 -29.25 -10.54
CA ILE A 141 -3.25 -28.34 -9.65
C ILE A 141 -4.64 -28.10 -10.27
N CYS A 142 -5.61 -28.91 -9.86
CA CYS A 142 -7.01 -28.80 -10.31
C CYS A 142 -7.90 -28.67 -9.06
N TRP A 143 -8.17 -27.41 -8.68
CA TRP A 143 -8.84 -27.07 -7.43
C TRP A 143 -10.11 -26.23 -7.66
N PRO A 144 -10.96 -26.07 -6.62
CA PRO A 144 -12.00 -25.04 -6.62
C PRO A 144 -11.41 -23.65 -6.85
N ARG A 145 -12.12 -22.78 -7.57
CA ARG A 145 -11.66 -21.46 -7.95
C ARG A 145 -11.09 -20.63 -6.79
N SER A 146 -11.75 -20.63 -5.64
CA SER A 146 -11.34 -19.87 -4.45
C SER A 146 -10.02 -20.33 -3.82
N GLU A 147 -9.58 -21.57 -4.07
CA GLU A 147 -8.40 -22.12 -3.42
C GLU A 147 -7.09 -21.77 -4.14
N TYR A 148 -7.15 -21.25 -5.37
CA TYR A 148 -5.96 -20.87 -6.13
C TYR A 148 -5.14 -19.76 -5.48
N VAL A 149 -5.67 -19.03 -4.51
CA VAL A 149 -4.89 -18.11 -3.65
C VAL A 149 -3.77 -18.80 -2.90
N SER A 150 -3.84 -20.12 -2.75
CA SER A 150 -2.85 -20.96 -2.08
C SER A 150 -1.98 -21.79 -3.04
N ALA A 151 -2.19 -21.71 -4.35
CA ALA A 151 -1.52 -22.55 -5.35
C ALA A 151 0.02 -22.43 -5.32
N CYS A 152 0.53 -21.27 -5.01
CA CYS A 152 1.97 -21.00 -4.83
C CYS A 152 2.65 -21.92 -3.79
N TRP A 153 1.91 -22.39 -2.77
CA TRP A 153 2.45 -23.26 -1.72
C TRP A 153 2.65 -24.71 -2.16
N GLN A 154 2.37 -25.02 -3.43
CA GLN A 154 2.83 -26.26 -4.02
C GLN A 154 4.36 -26.29 -4.21
N ALA A 155 5.01 -25.13 -4.19
CA ALA A 155 6.46 -25.00 -4.21
C ALA A 155 6.99 -24.57 -2.83
N PRO A 156 8.12 -25.13 -2.36
CA PRO A 156 8.72 -24.72 -1.11
C PRO A 156 9.34 -23.33 -1.22
N TYR A 157 9.17 -22.51 -0.18
CA TYR A 157 9.86 -21.22 -0.07
C TYR A 157 11.32 -21.46 0.32
N ARG A 158 12.27 -21.09 -0.56
CA ARG A 158 13.70 -21.30 -0.34
C ARG A 158 14.51 -20.12 -0.86
N GLY A 159 15.38 -19.57 -0.02
CA GLY A 159 16.30 -18.48 -0.39
C GLY A 159 17.60 -18.96 -1.06
N PHE A 160 17.95 -20.26 -0.90
CA PHE A 160 19.14 -20.87 -1.46
C PHE A 160 18.79 -22.22 -2.09
N ASN A 161 19.46 -22.54 -3.20
CA ASN A 161 19.39 -23.88 -3.77
C ASN A 161 20.40 -24.84 -3.09
N CYS A 162 20.41 -26.10 -3.49
CA CYS A 162 21.30 -27.11 -2.89
C CYS A 162 22.80 -26.88 -3.18
N PHE A 163 23.15 -25.96 -4.07
CA PHE A 163 24.53 -25.55 -4.37
C PHE A 163 24.93 -24.28 -3.61
N GLY A 164 24.04 -23.70 -2.81
CA GLY A 164 24.27 -22.46 -2.06
C GLY A 164 24.04 -21.18 -2.85
N ASP A 165 23.54 -21.27 -4.08
CA ASP A 165 23.18 -20.08 -4.85
C ASP A 165 21.94 -19.41 -4.28
N THR A 166 22.00 -18.09 -4.15
CA THR A 166 20.85 -17.29 -3.71
C THR A 166 19.84 -17.13 -4.85
N VAL A 167 18.56 -16.96 -4.48
CA VAL A 167 17.48 -16.68 -5.43
C VAL A 167 17.65 -15.25 -5.98
N GLN A 168 18.63 -15.06 -6.83
CA GLN A 168 18.79 -13.82 -7.59
C GLN A 168 18.91 -14.16 -9.08
N GLY A 169 17.76 -14.10 -9.77
CA GLY A 169 17.67 -14.32 -11.20
C GLY A 169 18.01 -15.75 -11.60
N TRP A 170 18.66 -15.83 -12.73
CA TRP A 170 18.94 -17.03 -13.48
C TRP A 170 19.81 -18.08 -12.78
N LEU A 171 20.81 -17.66 -11.98
CA LEU A 171 21.80 -18.56 -11.36
C LEU A 171 21.16 -19.60 -10.44
N TYR A 172 20.11 -19.25 -9.75
CA TYR A 172 19.42 -20.15 -8.82
C TYR A 172 18.91 -21.44 -9.49
N TYR A 173 18.35 -21.32 -10.70
CA TYR A 173 17.78 -22.43 -11.45
C TYR A 173 18.73 -23.05 -12.47
N HIS A 174 19.84 -22.37 -12.78
CA HIS A 174 20.76 -22.82 -13.82
C HIS A 174 21.24 -24.27 -13.66
N PRO A 175 21.60 -24.76 -12.43
CA PRO A 175 22.05 -26.13 -12.26
C PRO A 175 21.00 -27.19 -12.58
N PHE A 176 19.72 -26.83 -12.58
CA PHE A 176 18.59 -27.75 -12.78
C PHE A 176 18.00 -27.67 -14.19
N ARG A 177 18.48 -26.76 -15.01
CA ARG A 177 17.93 -26.54 -16.33
C ARG A 177 18.09 -27.76 -17.22
N GLY A 178 16.98 -28.20 -17.82
CA GLY A 178 16.93 -29.42 -18.61
C GLY A 178 16.75 -30.73 -17.80
N ALA A 179 16.77 -30.64 -16.46
CA ALA A 179 16.40 -31.78 -15.60
C ALA A 179 14.89 -31.95 -15.43
N PHE A 180 14.12 -30.89 -15.71
CA PHE A 180 12.68 -30.86 -15.61
C PHE A 180 12.06 -30.48 -16.96
N ARG A 181 10.83 -30.89 -17.21
CA ARG A 181 10.14 -30.64 -18.48
C ARG A 181 9.72 -29.16 -18.64
N CYS A 182 9.47 -28.44 -17.52
CA CYS A 182 9.08 -27.04 -17.55
C CYS A 182 9.43 -26.28 -16.26
N ASP A 183 9.39 -24.95 -16.31
CA ASP A 183 9.72 -24.08 -15.16
C ASP A 183 8.82 -24.28 -13.94
N PRO A 184 7.48 -24.47 -14.07
CA PRO A 184 6.64 -24.82 -12.92
C PRO A 184 7.05 -26.11 -12.22
N GLU A 185 7.37 -27.19 -12.96
CA GLU A 185 7.85 -28.45 -12.40
C GLU A 185 9.15 -28.23 -11.61
N MET A 186 10.12 -27.55 -12.22
CA MET A 186 11.38 -27.20 -11.56
C MET A 186 11.14 -26.42 -10.28
N THR A 187 10.23 -25.43 -10.30
CA THR A 187 9.95 -24.61 -9.12
C THR A 187 9.28 -25.39 -8.00
N ILE A 188 8.37 -26.30 -8.31
CA ILE A 188 7.75 -27.18 -7.31
C ILE A 188 8.80 -28.03 -6.61
N GLU A 189 9.76 -28.55 -7.32
CA GLU A 189 10.80 -29.45 -6.77
C GLU A 189 11.96 -28.67 -6.12
N VAL A 190 12.47 -27.65 -6.77
CA VAL A 190 13.63 -26.87 -6.30
C VAL A 190 13.22 -25.81 -5.27
N GLY A 191 12.04 -25.20 -5.42
CA GLY A 191 11.57 -24.07 -4.62
C GLY A 191 11.99 -22.73 -5.17
N GLY A 192 11.64 -21.67 -4.45
CA GLY A 192 11.98 -20.28 -4.80
C GLY A 192 11.49 -19.31 -3.76
N VAL A 193 11.70 -18.01 -3.99
CA VAL A 193 11.15 -16.94 -3.16
C VAL A 193 9.86 -16.36 -3.76
N CYS A 194 9.37 -15.28 -3.17
CA CYS A 194 8.09 -14.64 -3.50
C CYS A 194 7.85 -14.47 -5.01
N GLY A 195 8.86 -14.07 -5.79
CA GLY A 195 8.71 -13.90 -7.24
C GLY A 195 8.40 -15.19 -7.98
N ALA A 196 9.15 -16.27 -7.72
CA ALA A 196 8.93 -17.58 -8.33
C ALA A 196 7.58 -18.16 -7.94
N LEU A 197 7.27 -18.16 -6.64
CA LEU A 197 6.01 -18.68 -6.11
C LEU A 197 4.79 -17.90 -6.65
N SER A 198 4.91 -16.58 -6.78
CA SER A 198 3.84 -15.73 -7.32
C SER A 198 3.55 -16.02 -8.79
N ASN A 199 4.61 -16.16 -9.61
CA ASN A 199 4.45 -16.53 -11.02
C ASN A 199 3.84 -17.90 -11.16
N MET A 200 4.29 -18.89 -10.37
CA MET A 200 3.73 -20.25 -10.37
C MET A 200 2.26 -20.25 -9.93
N GLY A 201 1.90 -19.56 -8.83
CA GLY A 201 0.53 -19.49 -8.35
C GLY A 201 -0.42 -18.84 -9.34
N ALA A 202 -0.01 -17.73 -9.99
CA ALA A 202 -0.79 -17.10 -11.05
C ALA A 202 -0.92 -18.01 -12.28
N ALA A 203 0.17 -18.66 -12.70
CA ALA A 203 0.17 -19.58 -13.84
C ALA A 203 -0.74 -20.79 -13.59
N ALA A 204 -0.77 -21.33 -12.37
CA ALA A 204 -1.65 -22.45 -12.01
C ALA A 204 -3.14 -22.08 -12.14
N ALA A 205 -3.54 -20.88 -11.69
CA ALA A 205 -4.91 -20.39 -11.90
C ALA A 205 -5.22 -20.22 -13.39
N ILE A 206 -4.32 -19.57 -14.12
CA ILE A 206 -4.46 -19.32 -15.57
C ILE A 206 -4.58 -20.64 -16.34
N ALA A 207 -3.78 -21.65 -16.03
CA ALA A 207 -3.83 -22.97 -16.66
C ALA A 207 -5.22 -23.63 -16.55
N ASN A 208 -5.97 -23.30 -15.53
CA ASN A 208 -7.33 -23.78 -15.31
C ASN A 208 -8.44 -22.82 -15.79
N GLY A 209 -8.08 -21.78 -16.54
CA GLY A 209 -9.04 -20.81 -17.08
C GLY A 209 -9.54 -19.80 -16.04
N ILE A 210 -8.80 -19.57 -14.94
CA ILE A 210 -9.15 -18.64 -13.87
C ILE A 210 -8.28 -17.39 -14.00
N PRO A 211 -8.86 -16.18 -14.12
CA PRO A 211 -8.10 -14.94 -14.21
C PRO A 211 -7.19 -14.73 -12.99
N ALA A 212 -5.92 -14.46 -13.25
CA ALA A 212 -4.93 -14.15 -12.24
C ALA A 212 -3.87 -13.18 -12.76
N LEU A 213 -3.22 -12.46 -11.85
CA LEU A 213 -2.14 -11.53 -12.20
C LEU A 213 -1.10 -11.50 -11.09
N THR A 214 0.17 -11.33 -11.47
CA THR A 214 1.24 -11.06 -10.51
C THR A 214 1.19 -9.61 -10.05
N MET A 215 1.34 -9.39 -8.77
CA MET A 215 1.40 -8.09 -8.12
C MET A 215 2.74 -7.91 -7.42
N GLY A 216 3.22 -6.69 -7.33
CA GLY A 216 4.47 -6.36 -6.67
C GLY A 216 4.38 -5.11 -5.81
N GLU A 217 5.28 -5.02 -4.86
CA GLU A 217 5.62 -3.84 -4.09
C GLU A 217 7.15 -3.84 -3.88
N PRO A 218 7.77 -2.71 -3.46
CA PRO A 218 9.21 -2.69 -3.23
C PRO A 218 9.69 -3.83 -2.32
N GLY A 219 10.57 -4.70 -2.87
CA GLY A 219 11.15 -5.85 -2.16
C GLY A 219 10.24 -7.07 -1.98
N HIS A 220 9.03 -7.08 -2.56
CA HIS A 220 8.11 -8.21 -2.43
C HIS A 220 7.25 -8.43 -3.68
N CYS A 221 6.93 -9.69 -3.97
CA CYS A 221 5.99 -10.10 -5.00
C CYS A 221 4.91 -11.00 -4.43
N ALA A 222 3.70 -10.88 -4.97
CA ALA A 222 2.59 -11.79 -4.75
C ALA A 222 1.76 -11.89 -6.03
N TYR A 223 0.58 -12.48 -5.94
CA TYR A 223 -0.35 -12.55 -7.06
C TYR A 223 -1.78 -12.32 -6.56
N ALA A 224 -2.68 -12.04 -7.46
CA ALA A 224 -4.10 -11.98 -7.17
C ALA A 224 -4.86 -12.92 -8.11
N VAL A 225 -5.93 -13.50 -7.60
CA VAL A 225 -6.80 -14.44 -8.31
C VAL A 225 -8.23 -13.93 -8.26
N GLN A 226 -8.94 -14.04 -9.35
CA GLN A 226 -10.38 -13.81 -9.36
C GLN A 226 -11.09 -15.03 -8.73
N THR A 227 -11.35 -14.98 -7.43
CA THR A 227 -11.87 -16.09 -6.61
C THR A 227 -13.38 -16.32 -6.76
N ALA A 228 -14.11 -15.31 -7.21
CA ALA A 228 -15.52 -15.35 -7.57
C ALA A 228 -15.79 -14.30 -8.66
N PRO A 229 -16.93 -14.30 -9.36
CA PRO A 229 -17.28 -13.25 -10.31
C PRO A 229 -17.12 -11.86 -9.66
N GLY A 230 -16.36 -10.97 -10.30
CA GLY A 230 -16.08 -9.62 -9.80
C GLY A 230 -15.18 -9.52 -8.56
N VAL A 231 -14.78 -10.63 -7.93
CA VAL A 231 -14.02 -10.64 -6.68
C VAL A 231 -12.58 -11.08 -6.89
N TRP A 232 -11.66 -10.14 -6.72
CA TRP A 232 -10.22 -10.40 -6.75
C TRP A 232 -9.64 -10.48 -5.35
N THR A 233 -8.94 -11.57 -5.07
CA THR A 233 -8.33 -11.83 -3.77
C THR A 233 -6.81 -11.88 -3.92
N PRO A 234 -6.07 -10.96 -3.25
CA PRO A 234 -4.62 -11.05 -3.18
C PRO A 234 -4.19 -12.29 -2.40
N ALA A 235 -3.26 -13.03 -2.96
CA ALA A 235 -2.55 -14.10 -2.27
C ALA A 235 -1.38 -13.48 -1.50
N TYR A 236 -1.27 -13.79 -0.23
CA TYR A 236 -0.31 -13.25 0.74
C TYR A 236 -0.59 -11.84 1.27
N SER A 237 0.17 -11.52 2.33
CA SER A 237 0.20 -10.20 2.94
C SER A 237 0.99 -9.24 2.08
N LEU A 238 0.30 -8.45 1.29
CA LEU A 238 0.86 -7.31 0.58
C LEU A 238 0.73 -6.06 1.44
N SER A 239 1.71 -5.17 1.36
CA SER A 239 1.67 -3.88 2.03
C SER A 239 1.00 -2.84 1.14
N TRP A 240 -0.20 -2.43 1.49
CA TRP A 240 -0.90 -1.34 0.81
C TRP A 240 -0.16 0.00 0.91
N LYS A 241 0.64 0.20 1.96
CA LYS A 241 1.43 1.42 2.16
C LYS A 241 2.56 1.61 1.15
N ARG A 242 3.06 0.52 0.56
CA ARG A 242 4.15 0.56 -0.43
C ARG A 242 3.67 0.74 -1.86
N GLY A 243 2.35 0.76 -2.08
CA GLY A 243 1.76 0.81 -3.40
C GLY A 243 1.89 -0.52 -4.15
N LEU A 244 0.76 -1.13 -4.47
CA LEU A 244 0.71 -2.37 -5.24
C LEU A 244 0.64 -2.06 -6.73
N HIS A 245 1.42 -2.76 -7.55
CA HIS A 245 1.39 -2.64 -8.99
C HIS A 245 1.57 -3.99 -9.68
N SER A 246 1.08 -4.10 -10.88
CA SER A 246 1.40 -5.20 -11.78
C SER A 246 2.37 -4.72 -12.85
N ALA A 247 3.60 -5.22 -12.83
CA ALA A 247 4.64 -4.82 -13.78
C ALA A 247 4.21 -5.05 -15.24
N LEU A 248 3.50 -6.15 -15.52
CA LEU A 248 3.00 -6.46 -16.85
C LEU A 248 1.84 -5.59 -17.28
N HIS A 249 0.86 -5.43 -16.41
CA HIS A 249 -0.38 -4.70 -16.73
C HIS A 249 -0.20 -3.19 -16.58
N ARG A 250 0.92 -2.73 -16.01
CA ARG A 250 1.23 -1.32 -15.72
C ARG A 250 0.09 -0.62 -14.98
N ARG A 251 -0.57 -1.36 -14.09
CA ARG A 251 -1.71 -0.90 -13.30
C ARG A 251 -1.41 -1.02 -11.83
N THR A 252 -1.86 -0.06 -11.06
CA THR A 252 -1.92 -0.18 -9.60
C THR A 252 -3.07 -1.10 -9.20
N TRP A 253 -3.06 -1.57 -7.96
CA TRP A 253 -4.19 -2.31 -7.42
C TRP A 253 -5.47 -1.47 -7.42
N ALA A 254 -5.36 -0.17 -7.12
CA ALA A 254 -6.48 0.76 -7.14
C ALA A 254 -7.09 0.89 -8.55
N SER A 255 -6.24 1.05 -9.58
CA SER A 255 -6.68 1.09 -10.99
C SER A 255 -7.32 -0.23 -11.42
N HIS A 256 -6.81 -1.38 -10.92
CA HIS A 256 -7.42 -2.69 -11.19
C HIS A 256 -8.82 -2.81 -10.53
N GLN A 257 -8.97 -2.40 -9.26
CA GLN A 257 -10.26 -2.39 -8.58
C GLN A 257 -11.26 -1.44 -9.24
N LEU A 258 -10.81 -0.26 -9.69
CA LEU A 258 -11.65 0.66 -10.46
C LEU A 258 -12.14 0.02 -11.77
N ALA A 259 -11.25 -0.65 -12.50
CA ALA A 259 -11.65 -1.36 -13.73
C ALA A 259 -12.71 -2.44 -13.44
N GLN A 260 -12.53 -3.24 -12.38
CA GLN A 260 -13.52 -4.22 -11.97
C GLN A 260 -14.87 -3.56 -11.66
N ALA A 261 -14.89 -2.51 -10.82
CA ALA A 261 -16.10 -1.78 -10.46
C ALA A 261 -16.80 -1.14 -11.69
N SER A 262 -16.02 -0.71 -12.68
CA SER A 262 -16.54 -0.23 -13.96
C SER A 262 -17.22 -1.37 -14.72
N PHE A 263 -16.54 -2.49 -14.94
CA PHE A 263 -17.03 -3.61 -15.72
C PHE A 263 -18.20 -4.36 -15.06
N ASP A 264 -18.32 -4.36 -13.73
CA ASP A 264 -19.50 -4.89 -13.02
C ASP A 264 -20.80 -4.18 -13.43
N ARG A 265 -20.68 -2.97 -14.00
CA ARG A 265 -21.79 -2.18 -14.54
C ARG A 265 -21.87 -2.30 -16.05
N ARG A 266 -21.92 -3.52 -16.58
CA ARG A 266 -21.78 -3.82 -18.02
C ARG A 266 -22.60 -2.93 -18.94
N ALA A 267 -23.88 -2.72 -18.64
CA ALA A 267 -24.75 -1.85 -19.45
C ALA A 267 -24.23 -0.39 -19.51
N SER A 268 -23.69 0.11 -18.40
CA SER A 268 -23.10 1.46 -18.33
C SER A 268 -21.79 1.53 -19.12
N VAL A 269 -20.95 0.48 -19.09
CA VAL A 269 -19.73 0.39 -19.91
C VAL A 269 -20.07 0.52 -21.40
N LEU A 270 -21.04 -0.27 -21.88
CA LEU A 270 -21.45 -0.25 -23.28
C LEU A 270 -22.01 1.11 -23.70
N ALA A 271 -22.92 1.68 -22.89
CA ALA A 271 -23.54 2.97 -23.18
C ALA A 271 -22.53 4.12 -23.14
N ALA A 272 -21.60 4.11 -22.18
CA ALA A 272 -20.52 5.08 -22.09
C ALA A 272 -19.54 4.94 -23.27
N GLY A 273 -19.20 3.72 -23.65
CA GLY A 273 -18.38 3.43 -24.83
C GLY A 273 -18.97 3.97 -26.12
N ASP A 274 -20.29 3.87 -26.31
CA ASP A 274 -20.98 4.48 -27.46
C ASP A 274 -20.85 6.00 -27.49
N LYS A 275 -20.95 6.66 -26.30
CA LYS A 275 -20.76 8.11 -26.19
C LYS A 275 -19.31 8.54 -26.40
N ALA A 276 -18.36 7.76 -25.91
CA ALA A 276 -16.94 8.02 -26.12
C ALA A 276 -16.56 7.89 -27.61
N ARG A 277 -17.09 6.90 -28.32
CA ARG A 277 -16.92 6.75 -29.78
C ARG A 277 -17.52 7.92 -30.54
N LEU A 278 -18.71 8.36 -30.13
CA LEU A 278 -19.35 9.55 -30.72
C LEU A 278 -18.48 10.81 -30.49
N ALA A 279 -17.92 10.96 -29.31
CA ALA A 279 -17.05 12.09 -29.00
C ALA A 279 -15.80 12.11 -29.88
N ARG A 280 -15.12 10.96 -30.05
CA ARG A 280 -13.95 10.84 -30.94
C ARG A 280 -14.30 11.14 -32.41
N TRP A 281 -15.45 10.65 -32.86
CA TRP A 281 -15.91 10.94 -34.22
C TRP A 281 -16.20 12.43 -34.43
N GLN A 282 -16.91 13.08 -33.50
CA GLN A 282 -17.20 14.52 -33.55
C GLN A 282 -15.92 15.36 -33.47
N GLU A 283 -14.94 14.97 -32.64
CA GLU A 283 -13.62 15.58 -32.58
C GLU A 283 -12.92 15.51 -33.95
N ALA A 284 -12.94 14.35 -34.60
CA ALA A 284 -12.38 14.14 -35.94
C ALA A 284 -13.08 14.98 -37.03
N GLN A 285 -14.36 15.34 -36.85
CA GLN A 285 -15.09 16.27 -37.72
C GLN A 285 -14.88 17.75 -37.36
N GLY A 286 -14.06 18.07 -36.34
CA GLY A 286 -13.87 19.44 -35.86
C GLY A 286 -15.04 19.99 -35.04
N GLU A 287 -15.99 19.17 -34.65
CA GLU A 287 -17.16 19.55 -33.85
C GLU A 287 -16.86 19.58 -32.35
N ILE A 288 -15.88 20.37 -31.95
CA ILE A 288 -15.25 20.32 -30.62
C ILE A 288 -16.25 20.47 -29.47
N ASN A 289 -17.24 21.36 -29.57
CA ASN A 289 -18.23 21.55 -28.51
C ASN A 289 -19.19 20.36 -28.36
N ARG A 290 -19.52 19.68 -29.48
CA ARG A 290 -20.32 18.45 -29.46
C ARG A 290 -19.51 17.30 -28.89
N ALA A 291 -18.24 17.20 -29.27
CA ALA A 291 -17.31 16.20 -28.70
C ALA A 291 -17.19 16.36 -27.18
N ASP A 292 -17.03 17.59 -26.66
CA ASP A 292 -17.03 17.87 -25.21
C ASP A 292 -18.32 17.39 -24.52
N ALA A 293 -19.47 17.67 -25.12
CA ALA A 293 -20.77 17.23 -24.59
C ALA A 293 -20.91 15.71 -24.59
N ALA A 294 -20.42 15.03 -25.63
CA ALA A 294 -20.44 13.58 -25.72
C ALA A 294 -19.49 12.92 -24.70
N TRP A 295 -18.29 13.47 -24.49
CA TRP A 295 -17.35 13.03 -23.43
C TRP A 295 -17.97 13.17 -22.05
N ARG A 296 -18.55 14.31 -21.72
CA ARG A 296 -19.24 14.49 -20.42
C ARG A 296 -20.39 13.51 -20.24
N SER A 297 -21.13 13.22 -21.32
CA SER A 297 -22.19 12.21 -21.29
C SER A 297 -21.63 10.81 -21.01
N ALA A 298 -20.51 10.43 -21.62
CA ALA A 298 -19.84 9.15 -21.36
C ALA A 298 -19.46 9.03 -19.88
N LEU A 299 -18.80 10.04 -19.31
CA LEU A 299 -18.39 10.07 -17.91
C LEU A 299 -19.58 10.12 -16.93
N ALA A 300 -20.69 10.77 -17.28
CA ALA A 300 -21.90 10.77 -16.47
C ALA A 300 -22.58 9.38 -16.46
N ILE A 301 -22.49 8.61 -17.53
CA ILE A 301 -23.01 7.23 -17.60
C ILE A 301 -22.11 6.26 -16.85
N ASN A 302 -20.79 6.37 -17.02
CA ASN A 302 -19.80 5.55 -16.33
C ASN A 302 -18.57 6.37 -15.93
N GLY A 303 -18.64 7.03 -14.79
CA GLY A 303 -17.55 7.80 -14.22
C GLY A 303 -16.41 6.95 -13.65
N LEU A 304 -16.54 5.61 -13.66
CA LEU A 304 -15.51 4.68 -13.20
C LEU A 304 -14.57 4.20 -14.32
N ASP A 305 -14.76 4.67 -15.56
CA ASP A 305 -13.89 4.30 -16.69
C ASP A 305 -12.64 5.20 -16.71
N GLU A 306 -11.53 4.68 -16.24
CA GLU A 306 -10.24 5.38 -16.22
C GLU A 306 -9.78 5.79 -17.63
N GLY A 307 -10.02 4.94 -18.63
CA GLY A 307 -9.64 5.22 -20.02
C GLY A 307 -10.40 6.42 -20.59
N HIS A 308 -11.69 6.53 -20.32
CA HIS A 308 -12.50 7.69 -20.72
C HIS A 308 -12.04 8.97 -20.02
N TRP A 309 -11.64 8.91 -18.73
CA TRP A 309 -11.04 10.05 -18.03
C TRP A 309 -9.76 10.50 -18.71
N VAL A 310 -8.83 9.59 -18.95
CA VAL A 310 -7.54 9.91 -19.59
C VAL A 310 -7.76 10.59 -20.95
N GLU A 311 -8.67 10.04 -21.77
CA GLU A 311 -8.95 10.62 -23.09
C GLU A 311 -9.65 11.97 -23.02
N TYR A 312 -10.61 12.17 -22.09
CA TYR A 312 -11.26 13.45 -21.91
C TYR A 312 -10.29 14.53 -21.39
N LEU A 313 -9.40 14.19 -20.47
CA LEU A 313 -8.36 15.10 -19.99
C LEU A 313 -7.38 15.46 -21.11
N ARG A 314 -6.97 14.50 -21.94
CA ARG A 314 -6.15 14.74 -23.13
C ARG A 314 -6.88 15.57 -24.19
N PHE A 315 -8.18 15.39 -24.36
CA PHE A 315 -9.02 16.22 -25.21
C PHE A 315 -8.98 17.69 -24.74
N GLY A 316 -9.11 17.93 -23.43
CA GLY A 316 -8.98 19.27 -22.85
C GLY A 316 -7.62 19.92 -23.15
N ALA A 317 -6.54 19.16 -23.04
CA ALA A 317 -5.18 19.61 -23.33
C ALA A 317 -4.98 19.91 -24.84
N ARG A 318 -5.44 18.99 -25.73
CA ARG A 318 -5.31 19.19 -27.19
C ARG A 318 -6.03 20.44 -27.72
N HIS A 319 -7.10 20.84 -27.05
CA HIS A 319 -7.96 21.96 -27.49
C HIS A 319 -7.82 23.21 -26.60
N ASP A 320 -6.72 23.34 -25.87
CA ASP A 320 -6.38 24.50 -25.04
C ASP A 320 -7.58 25.04 -24.23
N ARG A 321 -8.27 24.12 -23.53
CA ARG A 321 -9.46 24.47 -22.77
C ARG A 321 -9.13 25.43 -21.63
N ASP A 322 -10.04 26.37 -21.38
CA ASP A 322 -9.86 27.45 -20.41
C ASP A 322 -9.88 26.96 -18.95
N ALA A 323 -9.46 27.81 -18.03
CA ALA A 323 -9.44 27.51 -16.60
C ALA A 323 -10.82 27.15 -16.03
N SER A 324 -11.91 27.63 -16.65
CA SER A 324 -13.27 27.31 -16.21
C SER A 324 -13.65 25.87 -16.56
N TRP A 325 -13.21 25.41 -17.73
CA TRP A 325 -13.36 24.02 -18.15
C TRP A 325 -12.61 23.07 -17.22
N TRP A 326 -11.34 23.38 -16.90
CA TRP A 326 -10.52 22.57 -15.99
C TRP A 326 -11.13 22.51 -14.59
N ARG A 327 -11.62 23.61 -14.04
CA ARG A 327 -12.29 23.61 -12.72
C ARG A 327 -13.55 22.75 -12.70
N ARG A 328 -14.37 22.78 -13.75
CA ARG A 328 -15.55 21.89 -13.85
C ARG A 328 -15.15 20.43 -13.96
N THR A 329 -14.11 20.14 -14.73
CA THR A 329 -13.59 18.76 -14.92
C THR A 329 -13.01 18.20 -13.64
N ILE A 330 -12.24 18.99 -12.87
CA ILE A 330 -11.74 18.60 -11.53
C ILE A 330 -12.91 18.23 -10.61
N ARG A 331 -13.94 19.05 -10.58
CA ARG A 331 -15.12 18.80 -9.74
C ARG A 331 -15.80 17.50 -10.13
N LEU A 332 -16.04 17.27 -11.41
CA LEU A 332 -16.66 16.04 -11.90
C LEU A 332 -15.81 14.82 -11.57
N LEU A 333 -14.49 14.90 -11.74
CA LEU A 333 -13.55 13.83 -11.38
C LEU A 333 -13.58 13.54 -9.87
N GLN A 334 -13.57 14.57 -9.03
CA GLN A 334 -13.66 14.43 -7.59
C GLN A 334 -14.98 13.79 -7.15
N GLU A 335 -16.10 14.19 -7.73
CA GLU A 335 -17.42 13.63 -7.43
C GLU A 335 -17.55 12.15 -7.87
N SER A 336 -16.89 11.78 -8.97
CA SER A 336 -16.99 10.44 -9.56
C SER A 336 -16.04 9.42 -8.92
N LEU A 337 -14.82 9.82 -8.59
CA LEU A 337 -13.75 8.88 -8.20
C LEU A 337 -13.28 9.05 -6.76
N LEU A 338 -13.31 10.26 -6.21
CA LEU A 338 -12.66 10.52 -4.94
C LEU A 338 -13.25 9.74 -3.74
N PRO A 339 -14.57 9.48 -3.66
CA PRO A 339 -15.14 8.76 -2.52
C PRO A 339 -14.62 7.32 -2.38
N ASP A 340 -14.45 6.62 -3.50
CA ASP A 340 -14.12 5.19 -3.50
C ASP A 340 -12.76 4.85 -4.13
N HIS A 341 -12.20 5.77 -4.96
CA HIS A 341 -10.99 5.54 -5.76
C HIS A 341 -10.03 6.74 -5.75
N PRO A 342 -9.65 7.29 -4.57
CA PRO A 342 -8.86 8.53 -4.48
C PRO A 342 -7.43 8.37 -5.01
N GLU A 343 -6.84 7.19 -4.98
CA GLU A 343 -5.52 6.96 -5.59
C GLU A 343 -5.57 7.19 -7.09
N VAL A 344 -6.59 6.66 -7.79
CA VAL A 344 -6.76 6.87 -9.22
C VAL A 344 -7.10 8.32 -9.52
N ALA A 345 -7.99 8.93 -8.72
CA ALA A 345 -8.29 10.37 -8.83
C ALA A 345 -7.03 11.22 -8.70
N TRP A 346 -6.15 10.90 -7.73
CA TRP A 346 -4.86 11.56 -7.55
C TRP A 346 -3.95 11.43 -8.77
N VAL A 347 -3.79 10.23 -9.31
CA VAL A 347 -2.96 9.99 -10.49
C VAL A 347 -3.45 10.79 -11.68
N LEU A 348 -4.76 10.79 -11.95
CA LEU A 348 -5.35 11.56 -13.04
C LEU A 348 -5.16 13.07 -12.85
N LEU A 349 -5.36 13.57 -11.64
CA LEU A 349 -5.14 14.99 -11.33
C LEU A 349 -3.67 15.38 -11.50
N LYS A 350 -2.76 14.58 -10.92
CA LYS A 350 -1.32 14.84 -10.96
C LYS A 350 -0.79 14.82 -12.39
N ASP A 351 -1.09 13.78 -13.16
CA ASP A 351 -0.44 13.52 -14.44
C ASP A 351 -1.09 14.29 -15.62
N HIS A 352 -2.37 14.64 -15.52
CA HIS A 352 -3.09 15.25 -16.63
C HIS A 352 -3.65 16.63 -16.34
N VAL A 353 -4.03 16.95 -15.11
CA VAL A 353 -4.70 18.21 -14.77
C VAL A 353 -3.70 19.23 -14.22
N PHE A 354 -2.95 18.86 -13.20
CA PHE A 354 -2.02 19.78 -12.55
C PHE A 354 -0.91 20.22 -13.50
N ALA A 355 -0.46 19.36 -14.41
CA ALA A 355 0.48 19.72 -15.46
C ALA A 355 -0.03 20.88 -16.33
N MET A 356 -1.34 20.97 -16.57
CA MET A 356 -1.97 22.00 -17.42
C MET A 356 -2.26 23.30 -16.69
N ILE A 357 -2.57 23.24 -15.38
CA ILE A 357 -3.06 24.42 -14.65
C ILE A 357 -2.05 25.02 -13.67
N LEU A 358 -0.96 24.30 -13.35
CA LEU A 358 0.06 24.77 -12.40
C LEU A 358 1.24 25.50 -13.06
N GLY A 359 1.39 25.50 -14.38
CA GLY A 359 2.54 26.03 -15.08
C GLY A 359 2.98 27.40 -14.55
N ASP A 360 2.17 28.43 -14.77
CA ASP A 360 2.42 29.79 -14.32
C ASP A 360 1.67 30.18 -13.03
N ALA A 361 1.02 29.20 -12.36
CA ALA A 361 0.24 29.46 -11.16
C ALA A 361 1.15 29.94 -10.01
N SER A 362 0.70 30.98 -9.30
CA SER A 362 1.39 31.45 -8.11
C SER A 362 1.38 30.38 -7.00
N VAL A 363 2.32 30.46 -6.08
CA VAL A 363 2.37 29.55 -4.90
C VAL A 363 1.04 29.59 -4.14
N ARG A 364 0.42 30.77 -4.02
CA ARG A 364 -0.89 30.95 -3.38
C ARG A 364 -1.99 30.16 -4.09
N ASP A 365 -2.03 30.21 -5.43
CA ASP A 365 -3.06 29.51 -6.21
C ASP A 365 -2.87 28.00 -6.13
N ARG A 366 -1.61 27.52 -6.19
CA ARG A 366 -1.27 26.10 -5.99
C ARG A 366 -1.71 25.62 -4.60
N THR A 367 -1.35 26.36 -3.55
CA THR A 367 -1.74 26.05 -2.16
C THR A 367 -3.27 25.99 -2.01
N THR A 368 -3.99 26.94 -2.60
CA THR A 368 -5.45 26.97 -2.57
C THR A 368 -6.06 25.73 -3.25
N LEU A 369 -5.52 25.36 -4.42
CA LEU A 369 -5.98 24.19 -5.16
C LEU A 369 -5.70 22.88 -4.38
N PHE A 370 -4.51 22.76 -3.79
CA PHE A 370 -4.15 21.60 -3.00
C PHE A 370 -5.02 21.46 -1.74
N ASN A 371 -5.29 22.54 -1.04
CA ASN A 371 -6.19 22.54 0.12
C ASN A 371 -7.62 22.13 -0.29
N GLN A 372 -8.13 22.63 -1.41
CA GLN A 372 -9.45 22.23 -1.92
C GLN A 372 -9.52 20.74 -2.27
N TYR A 373 -8.44 20.17 -2.82
CA TYR A 373 -8.36 18.75 -3.08
C TYR A 373 -8.33 17.94 -1.77
N LEU A 374 -7.46 18.31 -0.83
CA LEU A 374 -7.27 17.61 0.42
C LEU A 374 -8.52 17.65 1.32
N ALA A 375 -9.25 18.76 1.32
CA ALA A 375 -10.54 18.86 2.03
C ALA A 375 -11.60 17.87 1.53
N LYS A 376 -11.46 17.33 0.32
CA LYS A 376 -12.36 16.30 -0.23
C LYS A 376 -11.97 14.87 0.14
N LEU A 377 -10.77 14.68 0.69
CA LEU A 377 -10.31 13.36 1.18
C LEU A 377 -10.84 13.02 2.58
N GLU A 378 -11.55 13.95 3.22
CA GLU A 378 -12.09 13.78 4.56
C GLU A 378 -13.10 12.63 4.62
N GLY A 379 -12.94 11.74 5.61
CA GLY A 379 -13.82 10.57 5.81
C GLY A 379 -13.51 9.38 4.91
N TRP A 380 -12.40 9.43 4.17
CA TRP A 380 -11.99 8.33 3.32
C TRP A 380 -10.93 7.44 4.00
N GLY A 381 -11.26 6.14 4.16
CA GLY A 381 -10.38 5.15 4.81
C GLY A 381 -9.05 4.97 4.09
N SER A 382 -8.01 5.56 4.62
CA SER A 382 -6.67 5.70 4.04
C SER A 382 -5.85 4.41 3.96
N GLY A 383 -6.37 3.29 4.45
CA GLY A 383 -5.59 2.06 4.64
C GLY A 383 -5.04 1.40 3.38
N ARG A 384 -5.40 1.87 2.18
CA ARG A 384 -5.13 1.17 0.92
C ARG A 384 -4.33 1.96 -0.11
N TRP A 385 -3.90 3.19 0.17
CA TRP A 385 -3.05 3.93 -0.74
C TRP A 385 -2.02 4.81 0.00
N ASN A 386 -0.91 5.07 -0.66
CA ASN A 386 0.17 5.86 -0.08
C ASN A 386 -0.09 7.36 -0.29
N ILE A 387 -0.88 7.97 0.60
CA ILE A 387 -1.19 9.40 0.56
C ILE A 387 0.05 10.28 0.81
N GLU A 388 1.06 9.77 1.51
CA GLU A 388 2.30 10.50 1.79
C GLU A 388 3.03 10.91 0.50
N SER A 389 2.95 10.09 -0.55
CA SER A 389 3.51 10.44 -1.85
C SER A 389 2.81 11.65 -2.49
N ALA A 390 1.50 11.81 -2.25
CA ALA A 390 0.74 12.96 -2.71
C ALA A 390 1.12 14.22 -1.92
N TRP A 391 1.23 14.11 -0.58
CA TRP A 391 1.68 15.22 0.26
C TRP A 391 3.09 15.70 -0.10
N ASN A 392 4.04 14.78 -0.30
CA ASN A 392 5.40 15.12 -0.73
C ASN A 392 5.41 15.84 -2.08
N TRP A 393 4.67 15.33 -3.06
CA TRP A 393 4.57 15.95 -4.38
C TRP A 393 3.98 17.36 -4.34
N MET A 394 2.95 17.58 -3.51
CA MET A 394 2.35 18.91 -3.31
C MET A 394 3.31 19.86 -2.59
N LEU A 395 3.96 19.38 -1.54
CA LEU A 395 4.89 20.17 -0.73
C LEU A 395 6.06 20.72 -1.56
N GLU A 396 6.66 19.89 -2.41
CA GLU A 396 7.73 20.28 -3.33
C GLU A 396 7.33 21.44 -4.27
N ARG A 397 6.03 21.69 -4.46
CA ARG A 397 5.47 22.70 -5.38
C ARG A 397 4.91 23.92 -4.69
N VAL A 398 4.88 23.94 -3.38
CA VAL A 398 4.33 25.07 -2.59
C VAL A 398 5.29 26.24 -2.51
N GLY A 399 6.59 26.07 -2.73
CA GLY A 399 7.57 27.13 -2.74
C GLY A 399 8.72 26.91 -1.75
N ASP A 400 9.17 27.97 -1.05
CA ASP A 400 10.26 27.91 -0.10
C ASP A 400 9.85 27.22 1.23
N GLU A 401 10.82 26.93 2.09
CA GLU A 401 10.59 26.24 3.38
C GLU A 401 9.58 26.95 4.27
N ARG A 402 9.55 28.28 4.29
CA ARG A 402 8.57 29.05 5.06
C ARG A 402 7.16 28.82 4.55
N GLN A 403 6.99 28.82 3.23
CA GLN A 403 5.71 28.57 2.56
C GLN A 403 5.28 27.10 2.75
N GLN A 404 6.21 26.17 2.69
CA GLN A 404 5.98 24.76 2.98
C GLN A 404 5.50 24.55 4.42
N ARG A 405 6.18 25.14 5.40
CA ARG A 405 5.74 25.12 6.81
C ARG A 405 4.34 25.68 6.99
N GLN A 406 4.04 26.83 6.37
CA GLN A 406 2.70 27.42 6.45
C GLN A 406 1.62 26.52 5.82
N PHE A 407 1.92 25.90 4.70
CA PHE A 407 1.02 24.95 4.04
C PHE A 407 0.73 23.74 4.96
N VAL A 408 1.77 23.11 5.50
CA VAL A 408 1.63 21.96 6.42
C VAL A 408 0.87 22.36 7.69
N THR A 409 1.15 23.54 8.24
CA THR A 409 0.45 24.06 9.42
C THR A 409 -1.05 24.23 9.17
N ASN A 410 -1.44 24.77 8.02
CA ASN A 410 -2.84 24.94 7.66
C ASN A 410 -3.52 23.57 7.44
N LEU A 411 -2.85 22.69 6.71
CA LEU A 411 -3.34 21.34 6.44
C LEU A 411 -3.52 20.53 7.73
N LEU A 412 -2.59 20.67 8.68
CA LEU A 412 -2.70 20.02 9.98
C LEU A 412 -3.95 20.47 10.74
N ARG A 413 -4.24 21.77 10.74
CA ARG A 413 -5.45 22.30 11.39
C ARG A 413 -6.75 21.76 10.81
N ASP A 414 -6.77 21.53 9.48
CA ASP A 414 -7.95 21.11 8.75
C ASP A 414 -8.15 19.59 8.76
N SER A 415 -7.05 18.82 8.81
CA SER A 415 -7.08 17.35 8.67
C SER A 415 -6.96 16.58 10.00
N ILE A 416 -6.56 17.25 11.09
CA ILE A 416 -6.24 16.59 12.36
C ILE A 416 -7.47 15.90 12.99
N ASP A 417 -8.66 16.44 12.74
CA ASP A 417 -9.91 15.90 13.29
C ASP A 417 -10.41 14.67 12.49
N SER A 418 -9.76 14.35 11.35
CA SER A 418 -10.08 13.16 10.55
C SER A 418 -9.44 11.90 11.16
N PRO A 419 -10.22 10.88 11.54
CA PRO A 419 -9.70 9.62 12.08
C PRO A 419 -8.77 8.89 11.10
N ASP A 420 -8.99 9.06 9.81
CA ASP A 420 -8.28 8.36 8.74
C ASP A 420 -7.02 9.09 8.29
N LEU A 421 -7.07 10.42 8.21
CA LEU A 421 -5.97 11.25 7.69
C LEU A 421 -5.08 11.82 8.80
N GLY A 422 -5.63 12.12 9.96
CA GLY A 422 -4.89 12.72 11.07
C GLY A 422 -3.67 11.89 11.52
N PRO A 423 -3.84 10.61 11.87
CA PRO A 423 -2.72 9.79 12.35
C PRO A 423 -1.57 9.65 11.34
N PRO A 424 -1.78 9.29 10.05
CA PRO A 424 -0.68 9.23 9.09
C PRO A 424 -0.08 10.61 8.80
N PHE A 425 -0.88 11.69 8.84
CA PHE A 425 -0.38 13.03 8.64
C PHE A 425 0.54 13.49 9.78
N ILE A 426 0.22 13.16 11.03
CA ILE A 426 1.09 13.43 12.19
C ILE A 426 2.44 12.73 12.02
N SER A 427 2.43 11.46 11.66
CA SER A 427 3.67 10.69 11.43
C SER A 427 4.52 11.29 10.31
N TRP A 428 3.89 11.62 9.18
CA TRP A 428 4.56 12.23 8.04
C TRP A 428 5.15 13.60 8.38
N THR A 429 4.40 14.46 9.10
CA THR A 429 4.85 15.79 9.52
C THR A 429 6.04 15.68 10.46
N SER A 430 5.97 14.79 11.45
CA SER A 430 7.05 14.60 12.43
C SER A 430 8.34 14.15 11.74
N SER A 431 8.29 13.19 10.81
CA SER A 431 9.46 12.74 10.08
C SER A 431 10.01 13.77 9.09
N ARG A 432 9.15 14.60 8.51
CA ARG A 432 9.56 15.58 7.49
C ARG A 432 10.25 16.80 8.05
N PHE A 433 9.92 17.19 9.28
CA PHE A 433 10.45 18.37 9.97
C PHE A 433 11.18 17.99 11.26
N GLU A 434 11.82 16.83 11.29
CA GLU A 434 12.54 16.31 12.45
C GLU A 434 13.66 17.26 12.91
N ASP A 435 14.39 17.84 11.96
CA ASP A 435 15.51 18.78 12.22
C ASP A 435 15.06 20.25 12.36
N ASP A 436 13.76 20.57 12.22
CA ASP A 436 13.22 21.92 12.30
C ASP A 436 12.48 22.13 13.64
N GLU A 437 13.18 22.63 14.62
CA GLU A 437 12.66 22.85 15.99
C GLU A 437 11.46 23.81 16.03
N ASP A 438 11.49 24.89 15.23
CA ASP A 438 10.40 25.86 15.16
C ASP A 438 9.12 25.23 14.56
N ALA A 439 9.27 24.47 13.48
CA ALA A 439 8.17 23.76 12.85
C ALA A 439 7.60 22.70 13.79
N ARG A 440 8.46 21.90 14.43
CA ARG A 440 8.07 20.88 15.40
C ARG A 440 7.26 21.49 16.55
N SER A 441 7.77 22.55 17.17
CA SER A 441 7.09 23.25 18.26
C SER A 441 5.73 23.85 17.82
N ALA A 442 5.66 24.42 16.63
CA ALA A 442 4.40 24.92 16.08
C ALA A 442 3.36 23.81 15.88
N PHE A 443 3.77 22.67 15.34
CA PHE A 443 2.90 21.50 15.15
C PHE A 443 2.43 20.91 16.47
N GLU A 444 3.29 20.75 17.44
CA GLU A 444 2.95 20.30 18.80
C GLU A 444 1.89 21.18 19.45
N ASN A 445 2.05 22.51 19.35
CA ASN A 445 1.08 23.45 19.91
C ASN A 445 -0.29 23.32 19.26
N ILE A 446 -0.36 23.09 17.94
CA ILE A 446 -1.62 22.86 17.23
C ILE A 446 -2.25 21.55 17.72
N LEU A 447 -1.49 20.47 17.74
CA LEU A 447 -1.94 19.14 18.18
C LEU A 447 -2.48 19.19 19.61
N LEU A 448 -1.71 19.76 20.53
CA LEU A 448 -2.12 19.90 21.94
C LEU A 448 -3.35 20.82 22.12
N SER A 449 -3.49 21.85 21.28
CA SER A 449 -4.67 22.71 21.35
C SER A 449 -5.96 21.99 20.94
N LYS A 450 -5.88 21.15 19.93
CA LYS A 450 -6.99 20.33 19.43
C LYS A 450 -7.37 19.21 20.40
N THR A 451 -6.39 18.60 21.05
CA THR A 451 -6.58 17.48 21.98
C THR A 451 -6.91 17.90 23.42
N ARG A 452 -7.22 19.17 23.69
CA ARG A 452 -7.60 19.65 25.02
C ARG A 452 -8.95 19.10 25.52
N ARG A 453 -9.84 18.74 24.62
CA ARG A 453 -11.12 18.10 24.94
C ARG A 453 -10.96 16.58 24.76
N SER A 454 -11.69 15.79 25.55
CA SER A 454 -11.78 14.35 25.33
C SER A 454 -12.93 14.03 24.41
N GLY A 455 -12.64 13.26 23.37
CA GLY A 455 -13.57 12.71 22.40
C GLY A 455 -12.87 11.60 21.64
N GLU A 456 -13.59 10.73 20.96
CA GLU A 456 -13.00 9.57 20.30
C GLU A 456 -11.93 9.96 19.25
N GLY A 457 -12.20 11.00 18.47
CA GLY A 457 -11.25 11.51 17.48
C GLY A 457 -10.03 12.18 18.13
N GLU A 458 -10.25 13.03 19.11
CA GLU A 458 -9.17 13.73 19.84
C GLU A 458 -8.26 12.76 20.59
N ASP A 459 -8.82 11.70 21.18
CA ASP A 459 -8.05 10.68 21.88
C ASP A 459 -7.23 9.83 20.91
N LEU A 460 -7.73 9.54 19.71
CA LEU A 460 -6.99 8.85 18.66
C LEU A 460 -5.79 9.70 18.17
N VAL A 461 -6.00 10.99 17.93
CA VAL A 461 -4.96 11.94 17.54
C VAL A 461 -3.89 12.04 18.63
N LEU A 462 -4.30 12.21 19.88
CA LEU A 462 -3.37 12.29 21.01
C LEU A 462 -2.57 11.01 21.19
N ARG A 463 -3.20 9.86 21.02
CA ARG A 463 -2.52 8.55 21.06
C ARG A 463 -1.46 8.45 19.96
N GLN A 464 -1.80 8.82 18.73
CA GLN A 464 -0.86 8.78 17.60
C GLN A 464 0.28 9.77 17.78
N MET A 465 -0.02 10.98 18.23
CA MET A 465 0.98 11.99 18.58
C MET A 465 1.98 11.44 19.63
N ALA A 466 1.48 10.90 20.72
CA ALA A 466 2.32 10.34 21.78
C ALA A 466 3.17 9.17 21.28
N LYS A 467 2.59 8.26 20.49
CA LYS A 467 3.35 7.13 19.89
C LYS A 467 4.50 7.56 19.00
N THR A 468 4.34 8.66 18.27
CA THR A 468 5.36 9.16 17.34
C THR A 468 6.38 10.04 18.05
N MET A 469 5.92 10.97 18.89
CA MET A 469 6.76 12.04 19.40
C MET A 469 7.46 11.71 20.71
N LEU A 470 6.90 10.86 21.58
CA LEU A 470 7.58 10.51 22.85
C LEU A 470 8.89 9.75 22.64
N PRO A 471 8.97 8.71 21.79
CA PRO A 471 10.24 8.07 21.50
C PRO A 471 11.26 9.03 20.87
N ALA A 472 10.83 9.86 19.92
CA ALA A 472 11.71 10.85 19.27
C ALA A 472 12.24 11.89 20.26
N ALA A 473 11.39 12.42 21.15
CA ALA A 473 11.79 13.36 22.19
C ALA A 473 12.79 12.73 23.19
N ALA A 474 12.56 11.47 23.57
CA ALA A 474 13.48 10.74 24.45
C ALA A 474 14.84 10.51 23.79
N GLU A 475 14.87 10.15 22.51
CA GLU A 475 16.12 9.95 21.75
C GLU A 475 16.88 11.26 21.54
N ALA A 476 16.17 12.36 21.33
CA ALA A 476 16.75 13.70 21.20
C ALA A 476 17.11 14.37 22.54
N HIS A 477 16.88 13.71 23.68
CA HIS A 477 17.03 14.29 25.02
C HIS A 477 16.18 15.55 25.29
N ASP A 478 15.05 15.68 24.55
CA ASP A 478 14.09 16.78 24.67
C ASP A 478 13.07 16.49 25.77
N LEU A 479 13.49 16.75 27.02
CA LEU A 479 12.67 16.49 28.20
C LEU A 479 11.39 17.34 28.24
N GLU A 480 11.44 18.57 27.71
CA GLU A 480 10.28 19.47 27.69
C GLU A 480 9.14 18.89 26.83
N THR A 481 9.44 18.50 25.60
CA THR A 481 8.47 17.86 24.69
C THR A 481 7.98 16.54 25.27
N PHE A 482 8.88 15.70 25.81
CA PHE A 482 8.49 14.43 26.44
C PHE A 482 7.49 14.64 27.59
N GLN A 483 7.75 15.60 28.48
CA GLN A 483 6.87 15.91 29.61
C GLN A 483 5.53 16.48 29.15
N ARG A 484 5.53 17.42 28.22
CA ARG A 484 4.34 18.10 27.74
C ARG A 484 3.36 17.13 27.06
N ILE A 485 3.85 16.31 26.13
CA ILE A 485 3.05 15.33 25.40
C ILE A 485 2.65 14.17 26.33
N GLY A 486 3.58 13.64 27.12
CA GLY A 486 3.32 12.53 28.01
C GLY A 486 2.27 12.85 29.07
N LYS A 487 2.33 14.04 29.65
CA LYS A 487 1.31 14.52 30.60
C LYS A 487 -0.06 14.64 29.93
N ALA A 488 -0.13 15.15 28.70
CA ALA A 488 -1.38 15.21 27.96
C ALA A 488 -1.93 13.79 27.66
N ALA A 489 -1.06 12.87 27.23
CA ALA A 489 -1.41 11.50 26.90
C ALA A 489 -1.83 10.66 28.14
N SER A 490 -1.43 11.07 29.33
CA SER A 490 -1.72 10.34 30.57
C SER A 490 -3.23 10.12 30.80
N ARG A 491 -4.10 10.98 30.26
CA ARG A 491 -5.55 10.82 30.33
C ARG A 491 -6.09 9.61 29.59
N LEU A 492 -5.33 9.06 28.65
CA LEU A 492 -5.72 7.89 27.84
C LEU A 492 -5.65 6.58 28.63
N PHE A 493 -5.13 6.62 29.85
CA PHE A 493 -4.92 5.47 30.73
C PHE A 493 -5.46 5.75 32.12
N GLU A 494 -6.04 4.72 32.72
CA GLU A 494 -6.40 4.76 34.13
C GLU A 494 -5.12 4.77 34.98
N PRO A 495 -5.09 5.56 36.08
CA PRO A 495 -3.98 5.51 37.02
C PRO A 495 -3.94 4.14 37.72
N ARG A 496 -2.74 3.65 37.95
CA ARG A 496 -2.54 2.43 38.72
C ARG A 496 -2.70 2.74 40.23
N PRO A 497 -2.96 1.73 41.08
CA PRO A 497 -2.96 1.91 42.54
C PRO A 497 -1.70 2.62 43.01
N SER A 498 -1.81 3.53 43.96
CA SER A 498 -0.67 4.23 44.56
C SER A 498 0.29 3.25 45.26
N LEU A 499 1.54 3.69 45.52
CA LEU A 499 2.49 2.87 46.28
C LEU A 499 1.91 2.49 47.65
N ALA A 500 1.23 3.42 48.32
CA ALA A 500 0.62 3.18 49.63
C ALA A 500 -0.48 2.10 49.57
N GLU A 501 -1.35 2.14 48.55
CA GLU A 501 -2.35 1.10 48.31
C GLU A 501 -1.73 -0.25 47.97
N ALA A 502 -0.56 -0.27 47.33
CA ALA A 502 0.22 -1.47 47.06
C ALA A 502 1.05 -1.95 48.27
N GLY A 503 1.06 -1.22 49.40
CA GLY A 503 1.85 -1.53 50.58
C GLY A 503 3.37 -1.32 50.39
N ILE A 504 3.75 -0.47 49.43
CA ILE A 504 5.14 -0.18 49.09
C ILE A 504 5.54 1.18 49.70
N GLU A 505 6.54 1.17 50.55
CA GLU A 505 7.07 2.39 51.17
C GLU A 505 8.11 3.07 50.22
N PRO A 506 7.93 4.36 49.88
CA PRO A 506 8.92 5.09 49.06
C PRO A 506 10.25 5.26 49.80
N PHE A 507 11.34 5.51 49.07
CA PHE A 507 12.60 5.90 49.68
C PHE A 507 12.57 7.35 50.14
N PRO A 508 13.41 7.71 51.15
CA PRO A 508 13.59 9.11 51.55
C PRO A 508 14.01 10.00 50.36
N GLY A 509 13.58 11.26 50.38
CA GLY A 509 13.96 12.23 49.37
C GLY A 509 12.81 12.56 48.40
N ILE A 510 13.17 13.10 47.25
CA ILE A 510 12.21 13.46 46.19
C ILE A 510 12.21 12.41 45.08
N LEU A 511 11.12 12.35 44.31
CA LEU A 511 11.04 11.54 43.10
C LEU A 511 11.86 12.22 41.99
N LEU A 512 13.09 11.72 41.76
CA LEU A 512 14.03 12.26 40.77
C LEU A 512 13.62 11.93 39.33
N SER A 513 12.91 10.80 39.11
CA SER A 513 12.45 10.40 37.78
C SER A 513 11.33 11.28 37.25
N SER A 514 10.59 11.95 38.15
CA SER A 514 9.56 12.91 37.72
C SER A 514 10.18 14.07 36.95
N GLY A 515 9.62 14.35 35.77
CA GLY A 515 10.16 15.33 34.83
C GLY A 515 11.27 14.80 33.92
N GLY A 516 11.63 13.53 34.03
CA GLY A 516 12.58 12.83 33.15
C GLY A 516 11.96 12.28 31.87
N ALA A 517 12.78 11.55 31.10
CA ALA A 517 12.33 10.82 29.91
C ALA A 517 12.66 9.33 29.98
N LEU A 518 11.88 8.50 29.31
CA LEU A 518 12.10 7.07 29.16
C LEU A 518 12.49 6.76 27.71
N ARG A 519 13.67 6.19 27.53
CA ARG A 519 14.15 5.65 26.26
C ARG A 519 14.22 4.14 26.35
N ILE A 520 13.78 3.44 25.30
CA ILE A 520 13.81 1.98 25.26
C ILE A 520 14.56 1.48 24.03
N TRP A 521 15.14 0.31 24.14
CA TRP A 521 15.71 -0.43 23.02
C TRP A 521 14.61 -0.76 22.00
N GLU A 522 14.83 -0.40 20.74
CA GLU A 522 13.87 -0.54 19.62
C GLU A 522 12.47 0.05 19.94
N PRO A 523 12.33 1.38 19.95
CA PRO A 523 11.04 2.04 20.08
C PRO A 523 10.06 1.61 18.97
N GLY A 524 8.76 1.55 19.31
CA GLY A 524 7.71 1.26 18.33
C GLY A 524 7.52 -0.21 17.98
N ASN A 525 8.09 -1.14 18.74
CA ASN A 525 7.74 -2.55 18.59
C ASN A 525 6.24 -2.80 18.88
N ARG A 526 5.67 -3.87 18.31
CA ARG A 526 4.21 -4.14 18.36
C ARG A 526 3.62 -4.33 19.76
N TRP A 527 4.46 -4.60 20.76
CA TRP A 527 4.04 -4.82 22.14
C TRP A 527 4.19 -3.60 23.03
N ASP A 528 4.88 -2.58 22.52
CA ASP A 528 5.12 -1.34 23.23
C ASP A 528 3.92 -0.39 23.14
N SER A 529 3.79 0.48 24.14
CA SER A 529 2.77 1.51 24.25
C SER A 529 3.41 2.86 24.54
N PRO A 530 4.12 3.47 23.59
CA PRO A 530 4.86 4.72 23.80
C PRO A 530 4.02 5.82 24.44
N GLU A 531 2.72 5.87 24.16
CA GLU A 531 1.78 6.81 24.76
C GLU A 531 1.67 6.70 26.30
N ALA A 532 2.10 5.58 26.88
CA ALA A 532 2.10 5.34 28.31
C ALA A 532 3.48 5.52 28.97
N HIS A 533 4.54 5.82 28.23
CA HIS A 533 5.92 5.91 28.73
C HIS A 533 6.09 6.96 29.82
N TRP A 534 5.43 8.11 29.70
CA TRP A 534 5.52 9.18 30.70
C TRP A 534 5.09 8.70 32.09
N GLY A 535 3.99 7.97 32.18
CA GLY A 535 3.45 7.48 33.44
C GLY A 535 4.39 6.50 34.18
N VAL A 536 5.30 5.83 33.45
CA VAL A 536 6.28 4.89 34.04
C VAL A 536 7.22 5.60 35.04
N LEU A 537 7.54 6.85 34.77
CA LEU A 537 8.46 7.68 35.60
C LEU A 537 7.74 8.40 36.73
N GLU A 538 6.41 8.34 36.76
CA GLU A 538 5.54 9.01 37.70
C GLU A 538 4.81 8.00 38.62
N GLU A 539 4.40 8.41 39.79
CA GLU A 539 3.63 7.54 40.70
C GLU A 539 2.31 7.04 40.10
N ARG A 540 1.80 7.73 39.07
CA ARG A 540 0.61 7.33 38.31
C ARG A 540 0.76 5.97 37.67
N GLY A 541 1.97 5.61 37.24
CA GLY A 541 2.24 4.40 36.48
C GLY A 541 1.85 4.50 35.01
N GLY A 542 2.44 3.65 34.22
CA GLY A 542 2.27 3.57 32.77
C GLY A 542 2.51 2.16 32.25
N SER A 543 3.14 2.05 31.11
CA SER A 543 3.57 0.78 30.52
C SER A 543 4.64 1.01 29.46
N PHE A 544 5.58 0.11 29.35
CA PHE A 544 6.44 -0.05 28.19
C PHE A 544 6.82 -1.52 28.01
N HIS A 545 7.32 -1.86 26.82
CA HIS A 545 7.73 -3.23 26.52
C HIS A 545 8.95 -3.22 25.58
N THR A 546 10.09 -3.77 26.03
CA THR A 546 11.24 -3.98 25.14
C THR A 546 11.02 -5.22 24.26
N GLN A 547 11.66 -5.27 23.10
CA GLN A 547 11.76 -6.48 22.30
C GLN A 547 12.56 -7.57 23.03
N VAL A 548 12.45 -8.80 22.54
CA VAL A 548 13.39 -9.88 22.86
C VAL A 548 14.64 -9.68 22.00
N GLY A 549 15.81 -9.65 22.62
CA GLY A 549 17.07 -9.48 21.93
C GLY A 549 18.22 -10.02 22.79
N ASP A 550 19.44 -9.93 22.28
CA ASP A 550 20.60 -10.42 23.01
C ASP A 550 20.80 -9.65 24.33
N LYS A 551 20.60 -8.35 24.28
CA LYS A 551 20.76 -7.47 25.45
C LYS A 551 19.80 -6.27 25.39
N PRO A 552 18.47 -6.49 25.50
CA PRO A 552 17.51 -5.40 25.56
C PRO A 552 17.74 -4.52 26.80
N TRP A 553 17.47 -3.23 26.65
CA TRP A 553 17.61 -2.25 27.72
C TRP A 553 16.50 -1.22 27.68
N PHE A 554 16.30 -0.53 28.78
CA PHE A 554 15.64 0.77 28.82
C PHE A 554 16.45 1.72 29.71
N GLU A 555 16.23 3.01 29.52
CA GLU A 555 16.99 4.06 30.13
C GLU A 555 16.08 5.17 30.63
N VAL A 556 16.30 5.61 31.86
CA VAL A 556 15.64 6.76 32.45
C VAL A 556 16.64 7.91 32.46
N GLU A 557 16.34 8.99 31.76
CA GLU A 557 17.06 10.25 31.89
C GLU A 557 16.39 11.12 32.95
N LEU A 558 17.13 11.50 33.97
CA LEU A 558 16.69 12.42 35.03
C LEU A 558 16.73 13.87 34.49
N PRO A 559 15.84 14.77 34.96
CA PRO A 559 15.84 16.17 34.52
C PRO A 559 17.13 16.91 34.93
N GLN A 560 17.83 16.41 35.96
CA GLN A 560 19.09 16.94 36.45
C GLN A 560 19.86 15.86 37.22
N PHE A 561 21.12 16.10 37.49
CA PHE A 561 21.92 15.22 38.33
C PHE A 561 21.29 15.01 39.72
N GLY A 562 21.29 13.75 40.16
CA GLY A 562 20.80 13.37 41.47
C GLY A 562 21.73 12.45 42.21
N GLU A 563 21.74 12.53 43.56
CA GLU A 563 22.26 11.48 44.44
C GLU A 563 21.13 10.49 44.70
N ILE A 564 21.27 9.26 44.20
CA ILE A 564 20.21 8.26 44.22
C ILE A 564 20.22 7.53 45.57
N GLU A 565 19.12 7.62 46.30
CA GLU A 565 18.90 6.90 47.57
C GLU A 565 18.32 5.50 47.32
N GLY A 566 17.48 5.36 46.29
CA GLY A 566 16.92 4.08 45.92
C GLY A 566 16.03 4.10 44.69
N ILE A 567 15.72 2.90 44.16
CA ILE A 567 14.92 2.70 42.98
C ILE A 567 13.79 1.70 43.26
N ILE A 568 12.56 2.04 42.89
CA ILE A 568 11.41 1.13 42.98
C ILE A 568 10.98 0.80 41.56
N LEU A 569 10.90 -0.50 41.25
CA LEU A 569 10.39 -0.98 39.97
C LEU A 569 9.15 -1.85 40.21
N GLU A 570 8.09 -1.59 39.49
CA GLU A 570 6.91 -2.46 39.42
C GLU A 570 7.02 -3.38 38.21
N GLY A 571 7.16 -4.70 38.41
CA GLY A 571 7.08 -5.69 37.38
C GLY A 571 5.62 -5.94 36.98
N ARG A 572 5.36 -6.39 35.77
CA ARG A 572 4.01 -6.68 35.29
C ARG A 572 3.38 -7.84 36.08
N PRO A 573 2.22 -7.66 36.74
CA PRO A 573 1.49 -8.76 37.35
C PRO A 573 1.26 -9.92 36.38
N GLY A 574 1.47 -11.16 36.85
CA GLY A 574 1.39 -12.37 36.02
C GLY A 574 2.58 -12.60 35.06
N GLN A 575 3.54 -11.66 34.99
CA GLN A 575 4.75 -11.74 34.15
C GLN A 575 6.01 -11.27 34.93
N ALA A 576 6.03 -11.44 36.25
CA ALA A 576 7.12 -10.99 37.12
C ALA A 576 8.51 -11.51 36.72
N HIS A 577 8.59 -12.70 36.10
CA HIS A 577 9.82 -13.25 35.56
C HIS A 577 10.51 -12.37 34.50
N ARG A 578 9.80 -11.36 33.92
CA ARG A 578 10.38 -10.41 32.96
C ARG A 578 11.28 -9.36 33.59
N GLY A 579 11.27 -9.21 34.92
CA GLY A 579 12.18 -8.36 35.67
C GLY A 579 13.38 -9.10 36.29
N ALA A 580 13.28 -10.43 36.43
CA ALA A 580 14.31 -11.23 37.09
C ALA A 580 15.66 -11.17 36.34
N ASP A 581 16.75 -11.10 37.11
CA ASP A 581 18.13 -11.08 36.64
C ASP A 581 18.53 -9.83 35.82
N ALA A 582 17.66 -8.79 35.78
CA ALA A 582 18.01 -7.53 35.15
C ALA A 582 19.05 -6.75 35.96
N ARG A 583 20.03 -6.17 35.29
CA ARG A 583 21.08 -5.34 35.89
C ARG A 583 20.68 -3.88 35.88
N ILE A 584 20.94 -3.17 36.97
CA ILE A 584 20.74 -1.72 37.05
C ILE A 584 22.10 -1.06 36.99
N LEU A 585 22.25 -0.16 36.05
CA LEU A 585 23.43 0.63 35.81
C LEU A 585 23.11 2.12 35.98
N VAL A 586 24.07 2.90 36.39
CA VAL A 586 23.98 4.36 36.49
C VAL A 586 25.07 5.01 35.66
N SER A 587 24.80 6.21 35.14
CA SER A 587 25.79 6.99 34.40
C SER A 587 25.59 8.48 34.62
N ARG A 588 26.70 9.23 34.50
CA ARG A 588 26.68 10.70 34.54
C ARG A 588 26.43 11.32 33.18
N ASP A 589 26.92 10.69 32.13
CA ASP A 589 27.00 11.21 30.77
C ASP A 589 26.24 10.36 29.72
N GLY A 590 25.72 9.19 30.13
CA GLY A 590 25.05 8.24 29.23
C GLY A 590 26.02 7.35 28.44
N VAL A 591 27.34 7.47 28.66
CA VAL A 591 28.40 6.74 27.96
C VAL A 591 29.08 5.73 28.88
N ASP A 592 29.57 6.19 30.05
CA ASP A 592 30.25 5.37 31.03
C ASP A 592 29.24 4.86 32.06
N TRP A 593 29.10 3.55 32.19
CA TRP A 593 28.09 2.89 32.99
C TRP A 593 28.69 2.08 34.14
N GLU A 594 28.19 2.31 35.35
CA GLU A 594 28.52 1.56 36.55
C GLU A 594 27.33 0.70 36.99
N GLN A 595 27.54 -0.61 37.16
CA GLN A 595 26.49 -1.49 37.68
C GLN A 595 26.36 -1.30 39.20
N VAL A 596 25.16 -0.98 39.65
CA VAL A 596 24.86 -0.72 41.07
C VAL A 596 23.99 -1.80 41.71
N ALA A 597 23.25 -2.58 40.93
CA ALA A 597 22.42 -3.67 41.44
C ALA A 597 22.08 -4.71 40.39
N THR A 598 21.58 -5.86 40.86
CA THR A 598 20.89 -6.88 40.04
C THR A 598 19.54 -7.19 40.68
N LEU A 599 18.48 -7.32 39.88
CA LEU A 599 17.16 -7.68 40.37
C LEU A 599 17.08 -9.19 40.59
N GLU A 600 17.13 -9.62 41.84
CA GLU A 600 17.10 -11.04 42.20
C GLU A 600 15.66 -11.59 42.17
N GLY A 601 15.46 -12.74 41.52
CA GLY A 601 14.19 -13.47 41.49
C GLY A 601 13.07 -12.78 40.72
N ALA A 602 11.92 -13.45 40.64
CA ALA A 602 10.74 -12.99 39.90
C ALA A 602 9.72 -12.33 40.87
N HIS A 603 9.80 -11.05 41.01
CA HIS A 603 8.93 -10.27 41.92
C HIS A 603 8.08 -9.26 41.15
N VAL A 604 6.88 -8.96 41.67
CA VAL A 604 6.05 -7.84 41.16
C VAL A 604 6.67 -6.50 41.56
N TRP A 605 7.27 -6.44 42.72
CA TRP A 605 7.94 -5.23 43.21
C TRP A 605 9.39 -5.51 43.54
N TYR A 606 10.27 -4.65 43.03
CA TYR A 606 11.69 -4.60 43.39
C TYR A 606 11.96 -3.28 44.09
N ARG A 607 12.61 -3.37 45.23
CA ARG A 607 13.02 -2.22 46.02
C ARG A 607 14.54 -2.27 46.20
N VAL A 608 15.25 -1.44 45.42
CA VAL A 608 16.72 -1.40 45.38
C VAL A 608 17.21 -0.27 46.26
N ASP A 609 17.81 -0.60 47.39
CA ASP A 609 18.36 0.36 48.36
C ASP A 609 19.79 0.74 48.01
N LEU A 610 20.01 2.01 47.66
CA LEU A 610 21.29 2.61 47.31
C LEU A 610 21.76 3.65 48.35
N SER A 611 21.11 3.71 49.52
CA SER A 611 21.37 4.72 50.55
C SER A 611 22.80 4.70 51.10
N LYS A 612 23.50 3.56 51.01
CA LYS A 612 24.90 3.42 51.44
C LYS A 612 25.90 3.96 50.41
N THR A 613 25.67 3.73 49.13
CA THR A 613 26.57 4.11 48.02
C THR A 613 26.25 5.48 47.45
N ARG A 614 24.98 5.86 47.42
CA ARG A 614 24.44 7.13 46.91
C ARG A 614 25.09 7.55 45.60
N PRO A 615 25.01 6.72 44.55
CA PRO A 615 25.62 7.06 43.29
C PRO A 615 25.06 8.38 42.74
N ARG A 616 25.93 9.19 42.13
CA ARG A 616 25.55 10.45 41.47
C ARG A 616 25.37 10.18 39.98
N ALA A 617 24.15 10.32 39.47
CA ALA A 617 23.86 10.03 38.10
C ALA A 617 22.82 10.97 37.49
N ARG A 618 22.81 11.03 36.18
CA ARG A 618 21.76 11.61 35.36
C ARG A 618 20.98 10.54 34.59
N PHE A 619 21.63 9.38 34.32
CA PHE A 619 21.03 8.29 33.57
C PHE A 619 21.00 7.00 34.38
N ILE A 620 19.90 6.29 34.30
CA ILE A 620 19.71 4.97 34.90
C ILE A 620 19.33 4.01 33.77
N ARG A 621 20.12 2.97 33.56
CA ARG A 621 19.81 1.92 32.57
C ARG A 621 19.48 0.63 33.32
N VAL A 622 18.46 -0.06 32.80
CA VAL A 622 18.18 -1.43 33.19
C VAL A 622 18.30 -2.30 31.94
N GLU A 623 19.15 -3.30 32.03
CA GLU A 623 19.43 -4.19 30.92
C GLU A 623 19.29 -5.66 31.33
N ARG A 624 19.01 -6.52 30.37
CA ARG A 624 18.82 -7.95 30.60
C ARG A 624 19.26 -8.77 29.42
N ASP A 625 19.88 -9.93 29.66
CA ASP A 625 20.31 -10.81 28.58
C ASP A 625 19.17 -11.71 28.09
N GLY A 626 18.97 -11.76 26.78
CA GLY A 626 18.16 -12.75 26.08
C GLY A 626 16.64 -12.70 26.28
N LYS A 627 16.07 -11.70 26.99
CA LYS A 627 14.64 -11.66 27.33
C LYS A 627 14.09 -10.23 27.34
N CYS A 628 12.82 -10.07 26.95
CA CYS A 628 12.15 -8.77 27.05
C CYS A 628 11.92 -8.34 28.52
N MET A 629 11.78 -7.03 28.71
CA MET A 629 11.42 -6.41 29.99
C MET A 629 10.08 -5.66 29.88
N HIS A 630 9.39 -5.57 30.99
CA HIS A 630 8.11 -4.86 31.11
C HIS A 630 7.93 -4.35 32.53
N PHE A 631 8.01 -3.03 32.71
CA PHE A 631 7.84 -2.38 34.02
C PHE A 631 6.80 -1.25 33.92
N PRO A 632 5.64 -1.38 34.58
CA PRO A 632 4.65 -0.31 34.69
C PRO A 632 5.14 0.94 35.43
N ARG A 633 6.14 0.80 36.33
CA ARG A 633 6.78 1.91 37.05
C ARG A 633 8.26 1.68 37.20
N VAL A 634 9.00 2.78 37.08
CA VAL A 634 10.43 2.90 37.39
C VAL A 634 10.64 4.23 38.13
N LEU A 635 10.64 4.20 39.44
CA LEU A 635 10.66 5.39 40.30
C LEU A 635 12.03 5.52 40.96
N VAL A 636 12.71 6.61 40.69
CA VAL A 636 14.05 6.91 41.24
C VAL A 636 13.92 7.98 42.31
N TYR A 637 14.35 7.66 43.51
CA TYR A 637 14.28 8.55 44.67
C TYR A 637 15.68 9.02 45.12
N GLY A 638 15.75 10.24 45.64
CA GLY A 638 17.01 10.77 46.13
C GLY A 638 17.01 12.29 46.34
N ARG A 639 18.17 12.90 46.18
CA ARG A 639 18.37 14.33 46.36
C ARG A 639 18.93 14.96 45.10
N ARG A 640 18.50 16.19 44.82
CA ARG A 640 19.13 16.95 43.72
C ARG A 640 20.56 17.27 44.09
N SER A 641 21.49 17.02 43.18
CA SER A 641 22.87 17.48 43.34
C SER A 641 22.96 18.94 42.86
N SER A 642 23.51 19.77 43.71
CA SER A 642 23.92 21.13 43.32
C SER A 642 25.08 21.09 42.32
#